data_33933faa73221b12ffbc8351b3570e52
#
_entry.id   33933faa73221b12ffbc8351b3570e52
#
_cell.length_a   1.000
_cell.length_b   1.000
_cell.length_c   1.000
_cell.angle_alpha   90.00
_cell.angle_beta   90.00
_cell.angle_gamma   90.00
#
_symmetry.space_group_name_H-M   'P 1'
#
loop_
_entity.id
_entity.type
_entity.pdbx_description
1 polymer ?
#
loop_
_entity_poly.entity_id
_entity_poly.type
_entity_poly.pdbx_seq_one_letter_code
_entity_poly.pdbx_strand_id
1 'polypeptide(L)'
;MKKITNLLNEKYDNHIFPFLWMHGEDKETIQTYINKIYEAGIRSVCIESRPHEEFLKAQWWDELAIIIEECEKRQMTLWILDDKHFPTGYAAGEIEKNHRHLQKEFLNFRQFDFVGPKKNAGITLDWCFNAERPNILNSEGEPVKESGKSFFSAEIISAVAVKKTGFKQISEEEWIDLTDSMIDETLYWSIPEGEWSIFVFYTTQEGGEASTQGYLNPLVPEATDVLLETVYQSHYQHFGEKFGTTIQGFFSDEPRFGNIKGPDAVLGKVDMPLPWRYDLLTLLANQLAISETELRGLLPALYRGESKQAAKIRYNYMSLVSELYSQHFSQRIGRWCREHKVDYIGHVIEDNNAHARLGYGAGHFFQSMKGQSMAGIDVVLHQLMPQQNDGYFEAMTSTGWDGEFFHYALGKMGASLGNLDPVKQGRTMCEVFGAYGWSEGTKLMKWLTDHMLVRGVNHFVPHAFSMNDFPDADCPPHFYAQGHNPQFEGFKQLMAYMNRLSYLFSDGKHQADIAVLYHAEAEWAGAYMPIQKVARELMEHQYEFEIVSVEMMLDAQYTNQTFVINEHAFQTLVIPYAERMSDPLIKKLTALAESGIQIIFIEEMVKESLEETLLSHELRLLDRLTEVTPLTALTDNAGLKVRDRLETSKALPYLRYYHYQQQTDEVFMLFNENDSESLQFQAVFPSEKPLVQYDPIENKLKPVSYKNGSYEIH
;
A
#
# COMPACT_ATOMS: atom_id res chain seq x y z
N MET A 1 4.74 -22.36 -25.85
CA MET A 1 6.13 -22.75 -26.29
C MET A 1 7.01 -21.59 -26.76
N LYS A 2 6.45 -20.47 -27.27
CA LYS A 2 7.30 -19.32 -27.74
C LYS A 2 8.19 -18.74 -26.65
N LYS A 3 7.63 -18.46 -25.45
CA LYS A 3 8.44 -17.90 -24.33
C LYS A 3 9.52 -18.86 -23.86
N ILE A 4 9.21 -20.15 -23.68
CA ILE A 4 10.23 -21.16 -23.32
C ILE A 4 11.33 -21.24 -24.39
N THR A 5 10.98 -21.22 -25.68
CA THR A 5 11.97 -21.20 -26.76
C THR A 5 12.86 -19.96 -26.70
N ASN A 6 12.28 -18.80 -26.41
CA ASN A 6 13.05 -17.56 -26.21
C ASN A 6 14.00 -17.67 -25.01
N LEU A 7 13.51 -18.20 -23.86
CA LEU A 7 14.35 -18.40 -22.67
C LEU A 7 15.55 -19.32 -22.96
N LEU A 8 15.31 -20.48 -23.58
CA LEU A 8 16.38 -21.40 -23.94
C LEU A 8 17.42 -20.82 -24.91
N ASN A 9 17.03 -19.80 -25.70
CA ASN A 9 17.91 -19.05 -26.60
C ASN A 9 18.40 -17.73 -26.01
N GLU A 10 18.18 -17.47 -24.72
CA GLU A 10 18.53 -16.24 -24.00
C GLU A 10 17.99 -14.94 -24.66
N LYS A 11 16.78 -15.02 -25.21
CA LYS A 11 16.04 -13.91 -25.85
C LYS A 11 14.83 -13.55 -25.01
N TYR A 12 15.04 -12.79 -23.96
CA TYR A 12 13.97 -12.34 -23.05
C TYR A 12 14.20 -10.89 -22.61
N ASP A 13 13.11 -10.24 -22.29
CA ASP A 13 13.11 -8.84 -21.84
C ASP A 13 13.59 -8.73 -20.39
N ASN A 14 14.01 -7.54 -20.00
CA ASN A 14 14.47 -7.25 -18.64
C ASN A 14 13.31 -6.84 -17.74
N HIS A 15 13.23 -7.43 -16.55
CA HIS A 15 12.23 -7.16 -15.51
C HIS A 15 12.85 -6.69 -14.19
N ILE A 16 14.14 -6.35 -14.19
CA ILE A 16 14.91 -5.99 -13.00
C ILE A 16 15.52 -4.61 -13.19
N PHE A 17 15.30 -3.70 -12.24
CA PHE A 17 15.84 -2.33 -12.27
C PHE A 17 16.23 -1.89 -10.86
N PRO A 18 17.41 -2.34 -10.36
CA PRO A 18 17.88 -2.08 -9.00
C PRO A 18 18.07 -0.59 -8.75
N PHE A 19 17.97 -0.18 -7.49
CA PHE A 19 18.42 1.14 -7.09
C PHE A 19 19.92 1.31 -7.30
N LEU A 20 20.29 2.48 -7.86
CA LEU A 20 21.64 3.00 -7.91
C LEU A 20 21.68 4.33 -7.14
N TRP A 21 22.30 4.30 -5.98
CA TRP A 21 22.38 5.44 -5.08
C TRP A 21 23.49 6.40 -5.49
N MET A 22 23.11 7.67 -5.61
CA MET A 22 23.98 8.77 -6.01
C MET A 22 24.25 9.71 -4.84
N HIS A 23 25.51 10.03 -4.59
CA HIS A 23 25.97 10.93 -3.53
C HIS A 23 26.85 12.09 -4.08
N GLY A 24 27.16 12.08 -5.41
CA GLY A 24 28.04 13.05 -6.07
C GLY A 24 29.35 12.42 -6.54
N GLU A 25 29.27 11.27 -7.18
CA GLU A 25 30.42 10.46 -7.58
C GLU A 25 31.09 10.96 -8.86
N ASP A 26 32.36 10.63 -9.00
CA ASP A 26 33.08 10.89 -10.22
C ASP A 26 32.67 9.97 -11.39
N LYS A 27 33.03 10.38 -12.59
CA LYS A 27 32.69 9.66 -13.83
C LYS A 27 33.18 8.22 -13.84
N GLU A 28 34.37 7.92 -13.30
CA GLU A 28 34.96 6.58 -13.32
C GLU A 28 34.17 5.63 -12.43
N THR A 29 33.73 6.10 -11.25
CA THR A 29 32.85 5.36 -10.32
C THR A 29 31.52 5.06 -10.98
N ILE A 30 30.86 6.05 -11.57
CA ILE A 30 29.58 5.87 -12.26
C ILE A 30 29.72 4.83 -13.39
N GLN A 31 30.71 4.94 -14.22
CA GLN A 31 30.97 4.01 -15.33
C GLN A 31 31.22 2.59 -14.83
N THR A 32 31.95 2.44 -13.73
CA THR A 32 32.23 1.16 -13.11
C THR A 32 30.92 0.50 -12.62
N TYR A 33 30.06 1.23 -11.91
CA TYR A 33 28.81 0.67 -11.39
C TYR A 33 27.81 0.30 -12.49
N ILE A 34 27.61 1.15 -13.49
CA ILE A 34 26.77 0.82 -14.65
C ILE A 34 27.29 -0.44 -15.36
N ASN A 35 28.63 -0.57 -15.50
CA ASN A 35 29.21 -1.78 -16.08
C ASN A 35 28.96 -3.01 -15.22
N LYS A 36 29.06 -2.92 -13.88
CA LYS A 36 28.78 -4.05 -12.96
C LYS A 36 27.32 -4.47 -12.97
N ILE A 37 26.39 -3.52 -13.04
CA ILE A 37 24.97 -3.81 -13.21
C ILE A 37 24.72 -4.53 -14.55
N TYR A 38 25.34 -4.05 -15.63
CA TYR A 38 25.25 -4.72 -16.93
C TYR A 38 25.85 -6.14 -16.93
N GLU A 39 27.01 -6.35 -16.28
CA GLU A 39 27.64 -7.67 -16.10
C GLU A 39 26.76 -8.63 -15.28
N ALA A 40 25.92 -8.11 -14.39
CA ALA A 40 24.94 -8.90 -13.66
C ALA A 40 23.72 -9.35 -14.51
N GLY A 41 23.71 -9.05 -15.81
CA GLY A 41 22.62 -9.40 -16.72
C GLY A 41 21.44 -8.44 -16.67
N ILE A 42 21.53 -7.37 -15.90
CA ILE A 42 20.48 -6.36 -15.73
C ILE A 42 20.54 -5.34 -16.86
N ARG A 43 19.40 -4.87 -17.33
CA ARG A 43 19.29 -3.93 -18.47
C ARG A 43 18.52 -2.66 -18.13
N SER A 44 18.29 -2.40 -16.87
CA SER A 44 17.67 -1.17 -16.38
C SER A 44 18.18 -0.83 -14.99
N VAL A 45 18.05 0.41 -14.57
CA VAL A 45 18.47 0.91 -13.26
C VAL A 45 17.49 1.98 -12.78
N CYS A 46 17.24 2.05 -11.48
CA CYS A 46 16.51 3.15 -10.85
C CYS A 46 17.48 4.02 -10.07
N ILE A 47 17.68 5.25 -10.52
CA ILE A 47 18.61 6.18 -9.85
C ILE A 47 17.92 6.87 -8.69
N GLU A 48 18.62 7.00 -7.57
CA GLU A 48 18.15 7.65 -6.36
C GLU A 48 19.21 8.61 -5.80
N SER A 49 18.78 9.82 -5.47
CA SER A 49 19.56 10.75 -4.64
C SER A 49 19.56 10.25 -3.17
N ARG A 50 20.79 9.97 -2.56
CA ARG A 50 20.81 9.32 -1.22
C ARG A 50 21.94 9.71 -0.27
N PRO A 51 21.96 10.91 0.29
CA PRO A 51 21.52 12.16 -0.29
C PRO A 51 22.52 12.68 -1.32
N HIS A 52 22.03 13.35 -2.33
CA HIS A 52 22.87 14.11 -3.26
C HIS A 52 22.74 15.60 -2.95
N GLU A 53 23.78 16.26 -2.42
CA GLU A 53 23.71 17.66 -1.97
C GLU A 53 23.34 18.63 -3.11
N GLU A 54 23.81 18.33 -4.33
CA GLU A 54 23.54 19.12 -5.52
C GLU A 54 22.36 18.59 -6.36
N PHE A 55 21.41 17.89 -5.74
CA PHE A 55 20.21 17.41 -6.43
C PHE A 55 19.50 18.54 -7.17
N LEU A 56 19.14 18.32 -8.45
CA LEU A 56 18.60 19.30 -9.40
C LEU A 56 19.50 20.49 -9.73
N LYS A 57 20.79 20.45 -9.40
CA LYS A 57 21.77 21.47 -9.78
C LYS A 57 22.78 20.93 -10.82
N ALA A 58 23.80 21.72 -11.15
CA ALA A 58 24.72 21.43 -12.25
C ALA A 58 25.38 20.04 -12.15
N GLN A 59 25.90 19.66 -10.97
CA GLN A 59 26.57 18.37 -10.78
C GLN A 59 25.59 17.21 -11.00
N TRP A 60 24.36 17.28 -10.46
CA TRP A 60 23.32 16.27 -10.70
C TRP A 60 23.07 16.05 -12.20
N TRP A 61 22.96 17.14 -12.97
CA TRP A 61 22.71 17.04 -14.41
C TRP A 61 23.89 16.46 -15.17
N ASP A 62 25.12 16.80 -14.78
CA ASP A 62 26.34 16.26 -15.39
C ASP A 62 26.47 14.74 -15.13
N GLU A 63 26.22 14.30 -13.90
CA GLU A 63 26.26 12.88 -13.53
C GLU A 63 25.14 12.09 -14.22
N LEU A 64 23.92 12.63 -14.25
CA LEU A 64 22.81 12.01 -14.96
C LEU A 64 23.07 11.88 -16.46
N ALA A 65 23.71 12.88 -17.07
CA ALA A 65 24.13 12.80 -18.47
C ALA A 65 25.13 11.65 -18.71
N ILE A 66 26.07 11.44 -17.78
CA ILE A 66 27.03 10.31 -17.84
C ILE A 66 26.28 8.98 -17.74
N ILE A 67 25.33 8.84 -16.78
CA ILE A 67 24.53 7.62 -16.62
C ILE A 67 23.73 7.32 -17.89
N ILE A 68 23.05 8.33 -18.46
CA ILE A 68 22.29 8.18 -19.70
C ILE A 68 23.19 7.71 -20.84
N GLU A 69 24.36 8.33 -21.03
CA GLU A 69 25.32 7.93 -22.05
C GLU A 69 25.81 6.48 -21.89
N GLU A 70 26.10 6.06 -20.64
CA GLU A 70 26.58 4.71 -20.36
C GLU A 70 25.44 3.67 -20.51
N CYS A 71 24.19 4.04 -20.18
CA CYS A 71 23.01 3.21 -20.43
C CYS A 71 22.79 3.03 -21.94
N GLU A 72 22.82 4.10 -22.73
CA GLU A 72 22.65 4.03 -24.20
C GLU A 72 23.71 3.17 -24.89
N LYS A 73 24.97 3.26 -24.48
CA LYS A 73 26.08 2.42 -25.02
C LYS A 73 25.78 0.92 -24.80
N ARG A 74 25.06 0.56 -23.76
CA ARG A 74 24.76 -0.84 -23.38
C ARG A 74 23.33 -1.26 -23.68
N GLN A 75 22.54 -0.41 -24.34
CA GLN A 75 21.10 -0.65 -24.56
C GLN A 75 20.34 -0.91 -23.24
N MET A 76 20.70 -0.17 -22.21
CA MET A 76 20.01 -0.15 -20.91
C MET A 76 19.05 1.03 -20.84
N THR A 77 18.08 0.91 -19.95
CA THR A 77 17.13 1.97 -19.61
C THR A 77 17.31 2.43 -18.17
N LEU A 78 16.67 3.52 -17.80
CA LEU A 78 16.70 4.02 -16.42
C LEU A 78 15.36 4.57 -15.97
N TRP A 79 15.16 4.53 -14.65
CA TRP A 79 14.10 5.15 -13.88
C TRP A 79 14.70 6.18 -12.94
N ILE A 80 13.90 7.11 -12.46
CA ILE A 80 14.34 8.19 -11.58
C ILE A 80 13.44 8.20 -10.35
N LEU A 81 13.99 8.04 -9.15
CA LEU A 81 13.26 8.31 -7.92
C LEU A 81 12.93 9.79 -7.85
N ASP A 82 11.69 10.11 -7.57
CA ASP A 82 11.04 11.37 -7.87
C ASP A 82 11.17 12.44 -6.78
N ASP A 83 12.11 12.30 -5.85
CA ASP A 83 12.43 13.36 -4.88
C ASP A 83 13.91 13.35 -4.49
N LYS A 84 14.31 14.29 -3.66
CA LYS A 84 15.67 14.41 -3.15
C LYS A 84 16.10 13.22 -2.30
N HIS A 85 15.17 12.60 -1.60
CA HIS A 85 15.29 11.36 -0.83
C HIS A 85 13.89 10.84 -0.50
N PHE A 86 13.78 9.58 -0.10
CA PHE A 86 12.50 9.01 0.39
C PHE A 86 12.09 9.61 1.74
N PRO A 87 10.81 9.57 2.13
CA PRO A 87 9.67 9.27 1.25
C PRO A 87 9.36 10.42 0.31
N THR A 88 8.78 10.11 -0.86
CA THR A 88 8.37 11.12 -1.85
C THR A 88 7.39 12.13 -1.28
N GLY A 89 7.64 13.43 -1.45
CA GLY A 89 6.70 14.49 -1.07
C GLY A 89 7.32 15.78 -0.55
N TYR A 90 8.64 15.89 -0.56
CA TYR A 90 9.33 17.15 -0.18
C TYR A 90 9.45 18.12 -1.35
N ALA A 91 9.31 17.64 -2.59
CA ALA A 91 9.58 18.42 -3.80
C ALA A 91 10.97 19.09 -3.74
N ALA A 92 12.01 18.30 -3.42
CA ALA A 92 13.37 18.77 -3.21
C ALA A 92 13.52 19.87 -2.13
N GLY A 93 12.57 19.98 -1.19
CA GLY A 93 12.52 20.99 -0.14
C GLY A 93 11.82 22.30 -0.55
N GLU A 94 11.25 22.37 -1.75
CA GLU A 94 10.60 23.58 -2.27
C GLU A 94 9.30 23.90 -1.52
N ILE A 95 8.58 22.86 -1.07
CA ILE A 95 7.36 23.02 -0.25
C ILE A 95 7.68 23.78 1.04
N GLU A 96 8.66 23.35 1.79
CA GLU A 96 9.02 23.99 3.07
C GLU A 96 9.55 25.40 2.88
N LYS A 97 10.34 25.63 1.83
CA LYS A 97 11.03 26.88 1.58
C LYS A 97 10.12 27.98 1.03
N ASN A 98 9.30 27.68 0.03
CA ASN A 98 8.57 28.69 -0.74
C ASN A 98 7.05 28.49 -0.77
N HIS A 99 6.54 27.30 -0.38
CA HIS A 99 5.13 26.94 -0.50
C HIS A 99 4.54 26.37 0.80
N ARG A 100 4.90 26.95 1.96
CA ARG A 100 4.45 26.46 3.28
C ARG A 100 2.95 26.30 3.43
N HIS A 101 2.15 27.09 2.74
CA HIS A 101 0.69 26.99 2.72
C HIS A 101 0.17 25.72 2.04
N LEU A 102 1.05 24.99 1.32
CA LEU A 102 0.78 23.71 0.67
C LEU A 102 1.35 22.51 1.44
N GLN A 103 1.92 22.76 2.62
CA GLN A 103 2.34 21.65 3.51
C GLN A 103 1.13 20.89 4.05
N LYS A 104 1.39 19.67 4.53
CA LYS A 104 0.38 18.87 5.23
C LYS A 104 -0.34 19.71 6.28
N GLU A 105 -1.64 19.63 6.23
CA GLU A 105 -2.54 20.24 7.20
C GLU A 105 -3.35 19.14 7.87
N PHE A 106 -3.63 19.31 9.15
CA PHE A 106 -4.33 18.35 9.96
C PHE A 106 -5.48 19.00 10.72
N LEU A 107 -6.59 18.27 10.86
CA LEU A 107 -7.59 18.53 11.87
C LEU A 107 -7.13 17.91 13.19
N ASN A 108 -7.06 18.73 14.24
CA ASN A 108 -6.76 18.26 15.59
C ASN A 108 -7.82 18.82 16.55
N PHE A 109 -7.83 18.37 17.79
CA PHE A 109 -8.79 18.82 18.77
C PHE A 109 -8.21 19.01 20.17
N ARG A 110 -8.90 19.84 20.97
CA ARG A 110 -8.76 19.88 22.43
C ARG A 110 -10.08 19.49 23.06
N GLN A 111 -10.04 18.74 24.14
CA GLN A 111 -11.22 18.29 24.88
C GLN A 111 -11.18 18.84 26.30
N PHE A 112 -12.34 19.36 26.74
CA PHE A 112 -12.52 19.90 28.09
C PHE A 112 -13.81 19.31 28.68
N ASP A 113 -13.74 18.77 29.90
CA ASP A 113 -14.88 18.17 30.59
C ASP A 113 -15.47 19.12 31.63
N PHE A 114 -16.79 19.22 31.67
CA PHE A 114 -17.54 20.08 32.58
C PHE A 114 -18.69 19.33 33.23
N VAL A 115 -19.05 19.79 34.45
CA VAL A 115 -20.26 19.34 35.14
C VAL A 115 -21.17 20.54 35.31
N GLY A 116 -22.41 20.40 34.84
CA GLY A 116 -23.48 21.39 34.98
C GLY A 116 -24.52 20.99 36.03
N PRO A 117 -25.51 21.90 36.31
CA PRO A 117 -25.73 23.15 35.57
C PRO A 117 -24.84 24.31 36.05
N LYS A 118 -24.40 25.15 35.12
CA LYS A 118 -23.60 26.33 35.42
C LYS A 118 -23.90 27.45 34.41
N LYS A 119 -24.15 28.65 34.87
CA LYS A 119 -24.41 29.81 33.98
C LYS A 119 -23.12 30.56 33.67
N ASN A 120 -23.01 31.03 32.43
CA ASN A 120 -21.94 31.92 31.96
C ASN A 120 -20.54 31.38 32.26
N ALA A 121 -20.31 30.09 31.96
CA ALA A 121 -18.98 29.52 32.01
C ALA A 121 -18.16 30.04 30.82
N GLY A 122 -16.87 30.21 31.02
CA GLY A 122 -15.95 30.65 29.96
C GLY A 122 -14.69 29.80 29.96
N ILE A 123 -14.15 29.54 28.75
CA ILE A 123 -12.86 28.89 28.53
C ILE A 123 -12.05 29.86 27.65
N THR A 124 -10.88 30.25 28.11
CA THR A 124 -9.91 30.97 27.28
C THR A 124 -9.19 29.94 26.40
N LEU A 125 -9.24 30.15 25.09
CA LEU A 125 -8.68 29.22 24.11
C LEU A 125 -7.26 29.63 23.66
N ASP A 126 -6.86 30.88 23.90
CA ASP A 126 -5.54 31.38 23.52
C ASP A 126 -4.39 30.47 23.97
N TRP A 127 -4.37 30.08 25.22
CA TRP A 127 -3.33 29.17 25.74
C TRP A 127 -3.38 27.76 25.15
N CYS A 128 -4.47 27.35 24.53
CA CYS A 128 -4.58 26.05 23.86
C CYS A 128 -3.77 26.01 22.56
N PHE A 129 -3.62 27.14 21.88
CA PHE A 129 -3.04 27.24 20.56
C PHE A 129 -1.71 28.02 20.57
N ASN A 130 -1.59 29.01 21.44
CA ASN A 130 -0.43 29.89 21.56
C ASN A 130 0.40 29.60 22.82
N ALA A 131 0.28 28.42 23.42
CA ALA A 131 1.00 28.11 24.64
C ALA A 131 2.50 28.34 24.45
N GLU A 132 2.98 29.52 24.92
CA GLU A 132 4.35 29.60 25.39
C GLU A 132 4.46 28.54 26.47
N ARG A 133 5.10 27.42 26.18
CA ARG A 133 5.42 26.46 27.23
C ARG A 133 6.16 27.23 28.33
N PRO A 134 5.72 27.13 29.59
CA PRO A 134 6.43 27.78 30.66
C PRO A 134 7.90 27.40 30.55
N ASN A 135 8.81 28.36 30.71
CA ASN A 135 10.24 28.14 30.61
C ASN A 135 10.62 26.89 31.37
N ILE A 136 10.84 25.79 30.63
CA ILE A 136 11.40 24.59 31.25
C ILE A 136 12.84 24.93 31.54
N LEU A 137 13.17 24.98 32.82
CA LEU A 137 14.52 25.22 33.26
C LEU A 137 15.28 23.87 33.20
N ASN A 138 16.50 23.91 32.66
CA ASN A 138 17.42 22.77 32.77
C ASN A 138 17.88 22.57 34.23
N SER A 139 18.68 21.57 34.48
CA SER A 139 19.23 21.26 35.83
C SER A 139 20.05 22.41 36.44
N GLU A 140 20.44 23.40 35.67
CA GLU A 140 21.23 24.57 36.05
C GLU A 140 20.37 25.83 36.26
N GLY A 141 19.03 25.69 36.06
CA GLY A 141 18.07 26.79 36.24
C GLY A 141 18.01 27.76 35.05
N GLU A 142 18.56 27.36 33.90
CA GLU A 142 18.51 28.18 32.68
C GLU A 142 17.33 27.75 31.78
N PRO A 143 16.68 28.71 31.07
CA PRO A 143 15.62 28.40 30.13
C PRO A 143 16.15 27.49 29.00
N VAL A 144 15.55 26.32 28.82
CA VAL A 144 15.81 25.48 27.66
C VAL A 144 15.23 26.19 26.44
N LYS A 145 16.11 26.72 25.59
CA LYS A 145 15.72 27.23 24.28
C LYS A 145 15.36 26.05 23.38
N GLU A 146 14.08 25.69 23.29
CA GLU A 146 13.63 24.85 22.21
C GLU A 146 13.81 25.64 20.89
N SER A 147 14.74 25.21 20.07
CA SER A 147 14.94 25.74 18.74
C SER A 147 13.73 25.38 17.88
N GLY A 148 13.02 26.39 17.37
CA GLY A 148 12.00 26.24 16.36
C GLY A 148 10.58 26.43 16.86
N LYS A 149 10.23 27.64 17.30
CA LYS A 149 8.83 28.07 17.31
C LYS A 149 8.44 28.48 15.90
N SER A 150 7.70 27.64 15.22
CA SER A 150 6.84 28.11 14.14
C SER A 150 5.52 28.59 14.77
N PHE A 151 5.25 29.87 14.68
CA PHE A 151 3.94 30.41 15.01
C PHE A 151 2.98 30.02 13.87
N PHE A 152 2.29 28.91 14.01
CA PHE A 152 1.15 28.61 13.15
C PHE A 152 -0.09 29.15 13.84
N SER A 153 -0.79 30.06 13.18
CA SER A 153 -2.15 30.44 13.58
C SER A 153 -3.05 29.23 13.36
N ALA A 154 -3.49 28.58 14.44
CA ALA A 154 -4.49 27.54 14.37
C ALA A 154 -5.84 28.18 13.99
N GLU A 155 -6.49 27.68 12.95
CA GLU A 155 -7.85 28.09 12.60
C GLU A 155 -8.86 27.17 13.29
N ILE A 156 -9.76 27.73 14.09
CA ILE A 156 -10.81 26.95 14.75
C ILE A 156 -11.92 26.65 13.74
N ILE A 157 -12.13 25.38 13.51
CA ILE A 157 -13.16 24.85 12.59
C ILE A 157 -14.50 24.72 13.30
N SER A 158 -14.48 24.26 14.56
CA SER A 158 -15.70 23.98 15.33
C SER A 158 -15.40 23.96 16.82
N ALA A 159 -16.35 24.44 17.61
CA ALA A 159 -16.42 24.17 19.04
C ALA A 159 -17.78 23.53 19.34
N VAL A 160 -17.79 22.30 19.84
CA VAL A 160 -19.02 21.57 20.09
C VAL A 160 -19.03 20.95 21.48
N ALA A 161 -20.10 21.17 22.23
CA ALA A 161 -20.33 20.49 23.49
C ALA A 161 -21.17 19.24 23.26
N VAL A 162 -20.70 18.09 23.72
CA VAL A 162 -21.40 16.80 23.64
C VAL A 162 -21.61 16.26 25.05
N LYS A 163 -22.77 15.68 25.30
CA LYS A 163 -23.09 15.06 26.59
C LYS A 163 -22.27 13.78 26.79
N LYS A 164 -21.63 13.66 27.95
CA LYS A 164 -20.92 12.42 28.30
C LYS A 164 -21.89 11.34 28.76
N THR A 165 -21.61 10.11 28.33
CA THR A 165 -22.36 8.90 28.72
C THR A 165 -21.47 7.95 29.53
N GLY A 166 -20.16 8.22 29.60
CA GLY A 166 -19.17 7.43 30.34
C GLY A 166 -17.73 7.91 30.12
N PHE A 167 -16.76 7.13 30.60
CA PHE A 167 -15.35 7.45 30.39
C PHE A 167 -15.02 7.32 28.90
N LYS A 168 -14.58 8.41 28.28
CA LYS A 168 -14.36 8.52 26.82
C LYS A 168 -15.58 8.19 25.95
N GLN A 169 -16.79 8.10 26.54
CA GLN A 169 -18.04 7.88 25.82
C GLN A 169 -18.87 9.16 25.78
N ILE A 170 -19.44 9.44 24.61
CA ILE A 170 -20.25 10.63 24.34
C ILE A 170 -21.58 10.23 23.73
N SER A 171 -22.59 11.10 23.91
CA SER A 171 -23.85 10.99 23.17
C SER A 171 -23.66 11.53 21.76
N GLU A 172 -24.19 10.82 20.77
CA GLU A 172 -24.18 11.27 19.38
C GLU A 172 -25.43 12.08 19.02
N GLU A 173 -26.42 12.09 19.90
CA GLU A 173 -27.68 12.80 19.70
C GLU A 173 -27.76 14.12 20.50
N GLU A 174 -27.10 14.19 21.68
CA GLU A 174 -27.13 15.34 22.56
C GLU A 174 -25.85 16.17 22.42
N TRP A 175 -25.85 17.11 21.47
CA TRP A 175 -24.74 18.06 21.23
C TRP A 175 -25.25 19.48 21.04
N ILE A 176 -24.36 20.47 21.26
CA ILE A 176 -24.64 21.90 21.14
C ILE A 176 -23.47 22.52 20.36
N ASP A 177 -23.75 23.13 19.20
CA ASP A 177 -22.76 23.92 18.47
C ASP A 177 -22.48 25.20 19.24
N LEU A 178 -21.23 25.41 19.59
CA LEU A 178 -20.73 26.58 20.31
C LEU A 178 -19.77 27.43 19.45
N THR A 179 -19.63 27.11 18.18
CA THR A 179 -18.68 27.77 17.29
C THR A 179 -18.87 29.29 17.25
N ASP A 180 -20.11 29.74 17.17
CA ASP A 180 -20.46 31.17 17.18
C ASP A 180 -20.48 31.81 18.58
N SER A 181 -20.20 31.02 19.63
CA SER A 181 -20.18 31.50 21.02
C SER A 181 -18.80 31.99 21.48
N MET A 182 -17.85 32.08 20.56
CA MET A 182 -16.49 32.58 20.81
C MET A 182 -16.45 34.10 20.68
N ILE A 183 -15.90 34.75 21.70
CA ILE A 183 -15.67 36.20 21.74
C ILE A 183 -14.23 36.40 22.23
N ASP A 184 -13.40 37.09 21.43
CA ASP A 184 -12.02 37.40 21.79
C ASP A 184 -11.25 36.20 22.37
N GLU A 185 -11.20 35.10 21.63
CA GLU A 185 -10.51 33.86 21.99
C GLU A 185 -11.04 33.20 23.29
N THR A 186 -12.21 33.59 23.77
CA THR A 186 -12.90 32.98 24.91
C THR A 186 -14.23 32.40 24.46
N LEU A 187 -14.42 31.10 24.74
CA LEU A 187 -15.68 30.43 24.51
C LEU A 187 -16.60 30.57 25.71
N TYR A 188 -17.77 31.18 25.52
CA TYR A 188 -18.77 31.38 26.57
C TYR A 188 -20.01 30.51 26.34
N TRP A 189 -20.48 29.85 27.39
CA TRP A 189 -21.71 29.08 27.32
C TRP A 189 -22.36 28.84 28.69
N SER A 190 -23.60 28.41 28.68
CA SER A 190 -24.30 27.98 29.89
C SER A 190 -24.38 26.44 29.86
N ILE A 191 -23.68 25.80 30.78
CA ILE A 191 -23.58 24.34 30.86
C ILE A 191 -24.93 23.77 31.32
N PRO A 192 -25.59 22.89 30.54
CA PRO A 192 -26.79 22.21 30.96
C PRO A 192 -26.53 21.24 32.15
N GLU A 193 -27.58 20.68 32.73
CA GLU A 193 -27.44 19.66 33.76
C GLU A 193 -26.75 18.40 33.20
N GLY A 194 -25.85 17.81 33.99
CA GLY A 194 -25.10 16.60 33.65
C GLY A 194 -23.61 16.85 33.32
N GLU A 195 -23.00 15.81 32.77
CA GLU A 195 -21.56 15.87 32.36
C GLU A 195 -21.45 16.15 30.86
N TRP A 196 -20.59 17.05 30.49
CA TRP A 196 -20.40 17.53 29.13
C TRP A 196 -18.92 17.57 28.76
N SER A 197 -18.59 17.22 27.52
CA SER A 197 -17.28 17.43 26.93
C SER A 197 -17.40 18.47 25.83
N ILE A 198 -16.56 19.52 25.87
CA ILE A 198 -16.37 20.41 24.74
C ILE A 198 -15.20 19.91 23.93
N PHE A 199 -15.43 19.72 22.64
CA PHE A 199 -14.38 19.52 21.63
C PHE A 199 -14.19 20.80 20.87
N VAL A 200 -12.95 21.32 20.85
CA VAL A 200 -12.55 22.43 20.01
C VAL A 200 -11.66 21.88 18.91
N PHE A 201 -12.20 21.86 17.69
CA PHE A 201 -11.51 21.39 16.49
C PHE A 201 -10.80 22.55 15.81
N TYR A 202 -9.57 22.33 15.41
CA TYR A 202 -8.74 23.32 14.74
C TYR A 202 -7.83 22.69 13.70
N THR A 203 -7.44 23.48 12.69
CA THR A 203 -6.44 23.05 11.72
C THR A 203 -5.03 23.41 12.18
N THR A 204 -4.06 22.60 11.82
CA THR A 204 -2.66 22.80 12.17
C THR A 204 -1.74 22.09 11.20
N GLN A 205 -0.54 22.61 11.00
CA GLN A 205 0.56 21.91 10.31
C GLN A 205 1.46 21.13 11.27
N GLU A 206 1.17 21.16 12.57
CA GLU A 206 1.94 20.48 13.61
C GLU A 206 1.27 19.16 14.07
N GLY A 207 2.06 18.30 14.69
CA GLY A 207 1.58 17.09 15.35
C GLY A 207 1.60 15.84 14.48
N GLY A 208 2.05 15.93 13.24
CA GLY A 208 2.32 14.80 12.38
C GLY A 208 3.66 14.12 12.69
N GLU A 209 4.04 13.17 11.84
CA GLU A 209 5.31 12.49 11.89
C GLU A 209 6.46 13.47 11.65
N ALA A 210 7.44 13.50 12.57
CA ALA A 210 8.53 14.47 12.54
C ALA A 210 9.44 14.33 11.29
N SER A 211 9.63 13.10 10.80
CA SER A 211 10.43 12.82 9.61
C SER A 211 9.81 13.36 8.31
N THR A 212 8.51 13.59 8.28
CA THR A 212 7.79 14.14 7.13
C THR A 212 7.33 15.59 7.37
N GLN A 213 7.97 16.30 8.26
CA GLN A 213 7.76 17.74 8.42
C GLN A 213 8.22 18.48 7.14
N GLY A 214 7.48 19.47 6.70
CA GLY A 214 7.75 20.16 5.43
C GLY A 214 7.25 19.44 4.17
N TYR A 215 6.53 18.35 4.34
CA TYR A 215 5.99 17.50 3.30
C TYR A 215 4.75 18.14 2.64
N LEU A 216 4.55 17.91 1.36
CA LEU A 216 3.38 18.38 0.62
C LEU A 216 2.06 17.79 1.18
N ASN A 217 0.96 18.54 1.04
CA ASN A 217 -0.37 18.01 1.35
C ASN A 217 -0.91 17.21 0.14
N PRO A 218 -0.96 15.87 0.20
CA PRO A 218 -1.39 15.05 -0.94
C PRO A 218 -2.88 15.19 -1.26
N LEU A 219 -3.66 15.85 -0.39
CA LEU A 219 -5.06 16.17 -0.63
C LEU A 219 -5.26 17.43 -1.49
N VAL A 220 -4.21 18.20 -1.74
CA VAL A 220 -4.24 19.49 -2.45
C VAL A 220 -3.52 19.38 -3.79
N PRO A 221 -4.21 19.57 -4.92
CA PRO A 221 -3.60 19.37 -6.24
C PRO A 221 -2.44 20.33 -6.53
N GLU A 222 -2.50 21.57 -6.03
CA GLU A 222 -1.44 22.57 -6.18
C GLU A 222 -0.13 22.13 -5.48
N ALA A 223 -0.24 21.37 -4.39
CA ALA A 223 0.93 20.84 -3.69
C ALA A 223 1.67 19.81 -4.56
N THR A 224 0.92 18.94 -5.24
CA THR A 224 1.50 17.98 -6.20
C THR A 224 2.07 18.70 -7.43
N ASP A 225 1.48 19.83 -7.86
CA ASP A 225 2.04 20.61 -8.96
C ASP A 225 3.44 21.15 -8.63
N VAL A 226 3.69 21.53 -7.38
CA VAL A 226 5.04 21.95 -6.97
C VAL A 226 6.05 20.80 -7.15
N LEU A 227 5.70 19.57 -6.79
CA LEU A 227 6.54 18.41 -7.02
C LEU A 227 6.78 18.18 -8.53
N LEU A 228 5.71 18.24 -9.32
CA LEU A 228 5.78 18.07 -10.77
C LEU A 228 6.65 19.14 -11.45
N GLU A 229 6.50 20.40 -11.08
CA GLU A 229 7.27 21.50 -11.63
C GLU A 229 8.74 21.46 -11.19
N THR A 230 8.99 21.16 -9.91
CA THR A 230 10.33 21.16 -9.35
C THR A 230 11.16 19.98 -9.82
N VAL A 231 10.61 18.78 -9.76
CA VAL A 231 11.39 17.56 -10.04
C VAL A 231 11.15 17.05 -11.47
N TYR A 232 9.92 16.72 -11.80
CA TYR A 232 9.61 16.08 -13.08
C TYR A 232 9.87 16.98 -14.28
N GLN A 233 9.37 18.22 -14.24
CA GLN A 233 9.54 19.20 -15.32
C GLN A 233 11.02 19.58 -15.49
N SER A 234 11.79 19.65 -14.40
CA SER A 234 13.22 19.92 -14.46
C SER A 234 13.98 18.81 -15.20
N HIS A 235 13.68 17.54 -14.92
CA HIS A 235 14.25 16.40 -15.66
C HIS A 235 13.85 16.42 -17.13
N TYR A 236 12.59 16.73 -17.42
CA TYR A 236 12.09 16.84 -18.79
C TYR A 236 12.76 17.98 -19.56
N GLN A 237 13.03 19.13 -18.93
CA GLN A 237 13.74 20.25 -19.56
C GLN A 237 15.16 19.91 -19.96
N HIS A 238 15.86 19.07 -19.17
CA HIS A 238 17.24 18.67 -19.45
C HIS A 238 17.32 17.47 -20.41
N PHE A 239 16.41 16.50 -20.32
CA PHE A 239 16.51 15.22 -21.02
C PHE A 239 15.23 14.77 -21.71
N GLY A 240 14.33 15.68 -22.07
CA GLY A 240 13.02 15.33 -22.65
C GLY A 240 13.10 14.47 -23.92
N GLU A 241 14.16 14.60 -24.73
CA GLU A 241 14.39 13.76 -25.91
C GLU A 241 14.72 12.28 -25.54
N LYS A 242 15.08 12.00 -24.29
CA LYS A 242 15.37 10.66 -23.78
C LYS A 242 14.14 9.99 -23.16
N PHE A 243 13.06 10.75 -22.94
CA PHE A 243 11.84 10.22 -22.35
C PHE A 243 11.14 9.23 -23.29
N GLY A 244 10.73 8.09 -22.73
CA GLY A 244 10.14 6.99 -23.49
C GLY A 244 11.12 6.17 -24.31
N THR A 245 12.41 6.47 -24.22
CA THR A 245 13.49 5.72 -24.85
C THR A 245 14.47 5.21 -23.79
N THR A 246 15.43 6.03 -23.37
CA THR A 246 16.38 5.67 -22.31
C THR A 246 15.75 5.87 -20.93
N ILE A 247 15.06 7.00 -20.69
CA ILE A 247 14.33 7.26 -19.44
C ILE A 247 12.92 6.65 -19.58
N GLN A 248 12.63 5.63 -18.76
CA GLN A 248 11.37 4.92 -18.79
C GLN A 248 10.30 5.58 -17.92
N GLY A 249 10.70 6.23 -16.83
CA GLY A 249 9.75 6.85 -15.94
C GLY A 249 10.30 7.26 -14.58
N PHE A 250 9.35 7.53 -13.68
CA PHE A 250 9.64 7.95 -12.31
C PHE A 250 9.13 6.93 -11.31
N PHE A 251 9.84 6.84 -10.19
CA PHE A 251 9.54 5.98 -9.06
C PHE A 251 9.23 6.84 -7.84
N SER A 252 8.02 6.71 -7.28
CA SER A 252 7.63 7.30 -5.99
C SER A 252 7.83 6.30 -4.86
N ASP A 253 8.58 6.71 -3.86
CA ASP A 253 8.94 5.89 -2.72
C ASP A 253 8.14 6.30 -1.48
N GLU A 254 7.34 5.39 -0.94
CA GLU A 254 6.54 5.50 0.29
C GLU A 254 5.78 6.83 0.53
N PRO A 255 5.14 7.46 -0.47
CA PRO A 255 4.33 8.64 -0.22
C PRO A 255 3.19 8.29 0.74
N ARG A 256 2.97 9.14 1.79
CA ARG A 256 2.08 8.80 2.89
C ARG A 256 1.42 10.02 3.52
N PHE A 257 0.38 9.81 4.32
CA PHE A 257 -0.23 10.89 5.08
C PHE A 257 0.70 11.43 6.18
N GLY A 258 1.41 10.55 6.88
CA GLY A 258 2.35 10.95 7.93
C GLY A 258 1.72 11.83 9.02
N ASN A 259 0.44 11.62 9.32
CA ASN A 259 -0.27 12.35 10.37
C ASN A 259 0.07 11.85 11.78
N ILE A 260 0.58 10.64 11.88
CA ILE A 260 1.13 10.03 13.09
C ILE A 260 2.21 9.02 12.68
N LYS A 261 3.17 8.80 13.55
CA LYS A 261 4.18 7.75 13.34
C LYS A 261 3.58 6.35 13.55
N GLY A 262 3.86 5.44 12.63
CA GLY A 262 3.53 4.02 12.72
C GLY A 262 2.26 3.59 11.97
N PRO A 263 2.02 2.28 11.94
CA PRO A 263 0.95 1.66 11.14
C PRO A 263 -0.42 1.67 11.83
N ASP A 264 -0.50 1.94 13.14
CA ASP A 264 -1.70 1.76 13.95
C ASP A 264 -2.65 2.98 13.94
N ALA A 265 -2.68 3.71 12.82
CA ALA A 265 -3.46 4.93 12.65
C ALA A 265 -4.94 4.63 12.32
N VAL A 266 -5.67 4.04 13.27
CA VAL A 266 -7.08 3.64 13.11
C VAL A 266 -8.00 4.69 13.73
N LEU A 267 -8.95 5.23 12.93
CA LEU A 267 -9.93 6.19 13.42
C LEU A 267 -10.78 5.62 14.55
N GLY A 268 -11.05 6.47 15.55
CA GLY A 268 -11.85 6.09 16.73
C GLY A 268 -11.13 5.20 17.73
N LYS A 269 -9.93 4.73 17.44
CA LYS A 269 -9.09 3.94 18.35
C LYS A 269 -7.91 4.74 18.90
N VAL A 270 -7.33 5.61 18.09
CA VAL A 270 -6.17 6.44 18.43
C VAL A 270 -6.53 7.92 18.31
N ASP A 271 -6.21 8.71 19.33
CA ASP A 271 -6.29 10.17 19.26
C ASP A 271 -5.09 10.68 18.48
N MET A 272 -5.33 11.19 17.27
CA MET A 272 -4.29 11.62 16.34
C MET A 272 -4.75 12.82 15.52
N PRO A 273 -3.85 13.68 15.01
CA PRO A 273 -4.19 14.65 13.97
C PRO A 273 -4.70 13.90 12.72
N LEU A 274 -5.71 14.43 12.05
CA LEU A 274 -6.29 13.81 10.85
C LEU A 274 -5.93 14.62 9.61
N PRO A 275 -5.52 14.00 8.49
CA PRO A 275 -5.27 14.68 7.23
C PRO A 275 -6.41 15.62 6.86
N TRP A 276 -6.10 16.86 6.53
CA TRP A 276 -7.10 17.91 6.29
C TRP A 276 -6.71 18.83 5.13
N ARG A 277 -7.72 19.53 4.61
CA ARG A 277 -7.57 20.64 3.66
C ARG A 277 -8.70 21.64 3.86
N TYR A 278 -8.50 22.86 3.37
CA TYR A 278 -9.35 24.03 3.60
C TYR A 278 -10.86 23.81 3.37
N ASP A 279 -11.27 22.97 2.41
CA ASP A 279 -12.67 22.72 2.04
C ASP A 279 -13.19 21.33 2.45
N LEU A 280 -12.41 20.56 3.23
CA LEU A 280 -12.76 19.17 3.57
C LEU A 280 -14.07 19.08 4.36
N LEU A 281 -14.37 20.07 5.21
CA LEU A 281 -15.65 20.10 5.94
C LEU A 281 -16.84 20.15 4.97
N THR A 282 -16.77 21.03 3.98
CA THR A 282 -17.81 21.14 2.94
C THR A 282 -17.94 19.88 2.11
N LEU A 283 -16.81 19.31 1.67
CA LEU A 283 -16.80 18.06 0.88
C LEU A 283 -17.40 16.90 1.66
N LEU A 284 -17.05 16.74 2.93
CA LEU A 284 -17.56 15.67 3.78
C LEU A 284 -19.05 15.86 4.09
N ALA A 285 -19.49 17.09 4.35
CA ALA A 285 -20.91 17.40 4.54
C ALA A 285 -21.74 17.06 3.30
N ASN A 286 -21.25 17.43 2.11
CA ASN A 286 -21.88 17.08 0.84
C ASN A 286 -21.96 15.56 0.60
N GLN A 287 -20.90 14.82 0.89
CA GLN A 287 -20.87 13.36 0.75
C GLN A 287 -21.87 12.68 1.71
N LEU A 288 -21.98 13.20 2.92
CA LEU A 288 -22.95 12.72 3.92
C LEU A 288 -24.39 13.20 3.66
N ALA A 289 -24.59 14.14 2.72
CA ALA A 289 -25.86 14.82 2.44
C ALA A 289 -26.47 15.52 3.67
N ILE A 290 -25.63 16.19 4.48
CA ILE A 290 -26.00 16.96 5.66
C ILE A 290 -25.46 18.40 5.56
N SER A 291 -25.91 19.29 6.45
CA SER A 291 -25.34 20.65 6.54
C SER A 291 -23.98 20.64 7.23
N GLU A 292 -23.15 21.67 6.95
CA GLU A 292 -21.87 21.85 7.69
C GLU A 292 -22.08 22.02 9.18
N THR A 293 -23.14 22.72 9.59
CA THR A 293 -23.49 22.89 11.02
C THR A 293 -23.76 21.53 11.68
N GLU A 294 -24.49 20.67 11.01
CA GLU A 294 -24.74 19.31 11.51
C GLU A 294 -23.45 18.50 11.57
N LEU A 295 -22.61 18.58 10.52
CA LEU A 295 -21.31 17.88 10.52
C LEU A 295 -20.40 18.39 11.65
N ARG A 296 -20.37 19.71 11.95
CA ARG A 296 -19.61 20.23 13.09
C ARG A 296 -19.99 19.54 14.40
N GLY A 297 -21.29 19.33 14.62
CA GLY A 297 -21.81 18.59 15.78
C GLY A 297 -21.36 17.15 15.83
N LEU A 298 -21.09 16.55 14.69
CA LEU A 298 -20.71 15.14 14.53
C LEU A 298 -19.20 14.90 14.41
N LEU A 299 -18.36 15.93 14.31
CA LEU A 299 -16.88 15.75 14.23
C LEU A 299 -16.30 14.93 15.40
N PRO A 300 -16.81 15.01 16.65
CA PRO A 300 -16.36 14.12 17.73
C PRO A 300 -16.45 12.64 17.41
N ALA A 301 -17.36 12.22 16.52
CA ALA A 301 -17.53 10.83 16.11
C ALA A 301 -16.33 10.27 15.33
N LEU A 302 -15.47 11.12 14.75
CA LEU A 302 -14.19 10.69 14.18
C LEU A 302 -13.27 10.05 15.23
N TYR A 303 -13.39 10.46 16.49
CA TYR A 303 -12.51 10.05 17.60
C TYR A 303 -13.21 9.22 18.68
N ARG A 304 -14.52 9.31 18.79
CA ARG A 304 -15.32 8.71 19.87
C ARG A 304 -16.54 7.99 19.31
N GLY A 305 -17.12 7.13 20.13
CA GLY A 305 -18.35 6.39 19.80
C GLY A 305 -18.10 5.09 18.99
N GLU A 306 -19.04 4.17 19.05
CA GLU A 306 -19.02 2.88 18.33
C GLU A 306 -20.34 2.63 17.58
N SER A 307 -21.22 3.65 17.54
CA SER A 307 -22.50 3.53 16.86
C SER A 307 -22.37 3.44 15.35
N LYS A 308 -23.46 3.08 14.70
CA LYS A 308 -23.60 3.13 13.25
C LYS A 308 -23.33 4.55 12.69
N GLN A 309 -23.74 5.60 13.38
CA GLN A 309 -23.50 6.97 12.94
C GLN A 309 -22.02 7.31 12.97
N ALA A 310 -21.29 6.97 14.06
CA ALA A 310 -19.85 7.14 14.13
C ALA A 310 -19.13 6.34 13.03
N ALA A 311 -19.54 5.10 12.80
CA ALA A 311 -19.01 4.28 11.72
C ALA A 311 -19.23 4.93 10.34
N LYS A 312 -20.44 5.46 10.09
CA LYS A 312 -20.77 6.15 8.83
C LYS A 312 -19.88 7.39 8.60
N ILE A 313 -19.63 8.18 9.64
CA ILE A 313 -18.77 9.38 9.53
C ILE A 313 -17.33 8.99 9.25
N ARG A 314 -16.77 8.01 9.97
CA ARG A 314 -15.40 7.51 9.75
C ARG A 314 -15.22 6.90 8.37
N TYR A 315 -16.16 6.09 7.93
CA TYR A 315 -16.18 5.50 6.59
C TYR A 315 -16.12 6.59 5.51
N ASN A 316 -17.01 7.60 5.61
CA ASN A 316 -17.07 8.67 4.62
C ASN A 316 -15.82 9.55 4.66
N TYR A 317 -15.26 9.83 5.84
CA TYR A 317 -14.00 10.55 5.96
C TYR A 317 -12.85 9.77 5.30
N MET A 318 -12.68 8.48 5.62
CA MET A 318 -11.62 7.65 5.05
C MET A 318 -11.78 7.48 3.53
N SER A 319 -13.00 7.26 3.06
CA SER A 319 -13.30 7.20 1.62
C SER A 319 -12.91 8.50 0.92
N LEU A 320 -13.30 9.66 1.49
CA LEU A 320 -13.01 10.96 0.90
C LEU A 320 -11.50 11.27 0.86
N VAL A 321 -10.77 11.08 1.96
CA VAL A 321 -9.33 11.38 1.97
C VAL A 321 -8.53 10.42 1.08
N SER A 322 -8.94 9.15 0.98
CA SER A 322 -8.34 8.19 0.06
C SER A 322 -8.58 8.55 -1.41
N GLU A 323 -9.79 8.99 -1.73
CA GLU A 323 -10.15 9.45 -3.07
C GLU A 323 -9.39 10.74 -3.45
N LEU A 324 -9.33 11.72 -2.55
CA LEU A 324 -8.58 12.97 -2.78
C LEU A 324 -7.09 12.70 -2.97
N TYR A 325 -6.49 11.83 -2.15
CA TYR A 325 -5.11 11.38 -2.35
C TYR A 325 -4.93 10.77 -3.76
N SER A 326 -5.80 9.86 -4.13
CA SER A 326 -5.77 9.25 -5.46
C SER A 326 -5.86 10.28 -6.58
N GLN A 327 -6.83 11.19 -6.52
CA GLN A 327 -7.09 12.17 -7.58
C GLN A 327 -6.02 13.25 -7.68
N HIS A 328 -5.56 13.76 -6.54
CA HIS A 328 -4.70 14.94 -6.46
C HIS A 328 -3.22 14.61 -6.39
N PHE A 329 -2.85 13.41 -5.98
CA PHE A 329 -1.47 12.95 -5.96
C PHE A 329 -1.21 11.90 -7.05
N SER A 330 -1.54 10.64 -6.83
CA SER A 330 -1.06 9.56 -7.69
C SER A 330 -1.59 9.62 -9.13
N GLN A 331 -2.87 9.90 -9.34
CA GLN A 331 -3.42 10.04 -10.69
C GLN A 331 -2.93 11.31 -11.40
N ARG A 332 -2.65 12.39 -10.64
CA ARG A 332 -2.09 13.62 -11.18
C ARG A 332 -0.69 13.42 -11.72
N ILE A 333 0.17 12.76 -10.93
CA ILE A 333 1.52 12.39 -11.38
C ILE A 333 1.45 11.44 -12.58
N GLY A 334 0.64 10.39 -12.49
CA GLY A 334 0.48 9.43 -13.59
C GLY A 334 -0.02 10.06 -14.89
N ARG A 335 -0.86 11.08 -14.81
CA ARG A 335 -1.31 11.85 -15.98
C ARG A 335 -0.16 12.60 -16.62
N TRP A 336 0.62 13.34 -15.82
CA TRP A 336 1.80 14.06 -16.30
C TRP A 336 2.80 13.11 -16.97
N CYS A 337 3.09 11.96 -16.37
CA CYS A 337 4.00 10.97 -16.95
C CYS A 337 3.50 10.44 -18.31
N ARG A 338 2.22 10.08 -18.41
CA ARG A 338 1.64 9.63 -19.69
C ARG A 338 1.71 10.71 -20.79
N GLU A 339 1.45 11.97 -20.46
CA GLU A 339 1.56 13.11 -21.39
C GLU A 339 2.99 13.29 -21.89
N HIS A 340 3.99 12.92 -21.07
CA HIS A 340 5.42 12.96 -21.41
C HIS A 340 5.97 11.60 -21.90
N LYS A 341 5.10 10.59 -22.14
CA LYS A 341 5.42 9.26 -22.68
C LYS A 341 6.37 8.44 -21.82
N VAL A 342 6.25 8.58 -20.52
CA VAL A 342 6.96 7.79 -19.51
C VAL A 342 5.99 7.15 -18.55
N ASP A 343 6.42 6.11 -17.86
CA ASP A 343 5.67 5.42 -16.83
C ASP A 343 5.82 6.12 -15.47
N TYR A 344 4.83 5.94 -14.62
CA TYR A 344 4.86 6.28 -13.20
C TYR A 344 4.72 5.00 -12.40
N ILE A 345 5.68 4.71 -11.53
CA ILE A 345 5.71 3.52 -10.69
C ILE A 345 6.08 3.89 -9.25
N GLY A 346 6.07 2.93 -8.35
CA GLY A 346 6.42 3.10 -6.95
C GLY A 346 5.58 2.20 -6.06
N HIS A 347 5.67 2.40 -4.78
CA HIS A 347 4.85 1.73 -3.77
C HIS A 347 4.45 2.71 -2.68
N VAL A 348 3.44 2.34 -1.90
CA VAL A 348 3.09 2.96 -0.63
C VAL A 348 3.55 2.03 0.48
N ILE A 349 3.69 2.53 1.69
CA ILE A 349 4.12 1.69 2.81
C ILE A 349 3.00 0.72 3.21
N GLU A 350 3.29 -0.56 3.33
CA GLU A 350 2.33 -1.65 3.60
C GLU A 350 2.49 -2.23 5.01
N ASP A 351 3.32 -1.62 5.83
CA ASP A 351 3.67 -2.10 7.17
C ASP A 351 2.45 -2.46 8.01
N ASN A 352 2.45 -3.69 8.53
CA ASN A 352 1.49 -4.16 9.54
C ASN A 352 0.03 -3.76 9.27
N ASN A 353 -0.46 -3.94 8.04
CA ASN A 353 -1.80 -3.55 7.63
C ASN A 353 -2.04 -2.03 7.49
N ALA A 354 -1.01 -1.19 7.42
CA ALA A 354 -1.15 0.25 7.16
C ALA A 354 -1.81 0.58 5.81
N HIS A 355 -1.85 -0.37 4.89
CA HIS A 355 -2.46 -0.24 3.57
C HIS A 355 -3.95 0.19 3.56
N ALA A 356 -4.67 0.01 4.69
CA ALA A 356 -6.07 0.42 4.86
C ALA A 356 -6.23 1.61 5.81
N ARG A 357 -5.13 2.26 6.22
CA ARG A 357 -5.08 3.21 7.34
C ARG A 357 -4.41 4.53 6.95
N LEU A 358 -4.46 5.47 7.88
CA LEU A 358 -3.66 6.70 7.90
C LEU A 358 -2.23 6.39 8.40
N GLY A 359 -1.52 7.39 8.92
CA GLY A 359 -0.17 7.23 9.43
C GLY A 359 0.84 6.97 8.33
N TYR A 360 1.48 5.82 8.34
CA TYR A 360 2.36 5.37 7.26
C TYR A 360 1.59 5.00 5.98
N GLY A 361 0.28 4.75 6.07
CA GLY A 361 -0.55 4.44 4.93
C GLY A 361 -0.95 5.66 4.09
N ALA A 362 -1.61 5.38 2.99
CA ALA A 362 -2.25 6.34 2.08
C ALA A 362 -3.77 6.16 2.03
N GLY A 363 -4.36 5.62 3.09
CA GLY A 363 -5.79 5.43 3.30
C GLY A 363 -6.37 4.16 2.69
N HIS A 364 -6.03 3.82 1.46
CA HIS A 364 -6.56 2.66 0.74
C HIS A 364 -5.61 2.22 -0.36
N PHE A 365 -5.06 1.01 -0.29
CA PHE A 365 -4.04 0.53 -1.22
C PHE A 365 -4.46 0.66 -2.69
N PHE A 366 -5.61 0.10 -3.07
CA PHE A 366 -6.06 0.12 -4.47
C PHE A 366 -6.32 1.54 -4.99
N GLN A 367 -6.79 2.45 -4.14
CA GLN A 367 -7.01 3.85 -4.51
C GLN A 367 -5.69 4.62 -4.65
N SER A 368 -4.78 4.45 -3.70
CA SER A 368 -3.49 5.16 -3.69
C SER A 368 -2.60 4.82 -4.89
N MET A 369 -2.73 3.60 -5.42
CA MET A 369 -1.95 3.11 -6.57
C MET A 369 -2.59 3.45 -7.92
N LYS A 370 -3.74 4.12 -7.97
CA LYS A 370 -4.32 4.60 -9.23
C LYS A 370 -3.39 5.61 -9.90
N GLY A 371 -3.30 5.53 -11.22
CA GLY A 371 -2.40 6.37 -12.01
C GLY A 371 -1.01 5.78 -12.22
N GLN A 372 -0.55 4.89 -11.36
CA GLN A 372 0.69 4.15 -11.58
C GLN A 372 0.56 3.10 -12.69
N SER A 373 1.65 2.91 -13.45
CA SER A 373 1.71 2.00 -14.61
C SER A 373 1.97 0.54 -14.23
N MET A 374 2.43 0.30 -13.00
CA MET A 374 2.58 -1.03 -12.38
C MET A 374 1.94 -1.00 -10.99
N ALA A 375 1.52 -2.12 -10.48
CA ALA A 375 1.31 -2.27 -9.04
C ALA A 375 2.67 -2.35 -8.34
N GLY A 376 2.78 -1.80 -7.13
CA GLY A 376 4.04 -1.82 -6.40
C GLY A 376 3.85 -2.21 -4.93
N ILE A 377 4.82 -2.97 -4.43
CA ILE A 377 4.93 -3.37 -3.03
C ILE A 377 6.40 -3.30 -2.61
N ASP A 378 6.63 -3.37 -1.31
CA ASP A 378 7.94 -3.33 -0.69
C ASP A 378 8.14 -4.52 0.26
N VAL A 379 9.35 -5.13 0.26
CA VAL A 379 9.76 -6.21 1.17
C VAL A 379 11.21 -5.96 1.62
N VAL A 380 11.33 -5.28 2.72
CA VAL A 380 12.60 -4.81 3.31
C VAL A 380 12.63 -5.09 4.81
N LEU A 381 13.70 -4.73 5.52
CA LEU A 381 13.76 -4.68 6.99
C LEU A 381 13.38 -6.01 7.70
N HIS A 382 13.65 -7.16 7.12
CA HIS A 382 13.23 -8.47 7.64
C HIS A 382 11.71 -8.67 7.79
N GLN A 383 10.90 -7.92 7.04
CA GLN A 383 9.44 -8.06 7.02
C GLN A 383 8.99 -9.46 6.65
N LEU A 384 9.75 -10.13 5.80
CA LEU A 384 9.47 -11.47 5.31
C LEU A 384 10.67 -12.38 5.57
N MET A 385 10.47 -13.41 6.38
CA MET A 385 11.51 -14.38 6.74
C MET A 385 10.95 -15.81 6.70
N PRO A 386 11.73 -16.83 6.25
CA PRO A 386 11.29 -18.21 6.30
C PRO A 386 10.78 -18.61 7.68
N GLN A 387 9.65 -19.32 7.74
CA GLN A 387 9.01 -19.84 8.95
C GLN A 387 8.47 -18.78 9.94
N GLN A 388 8.47 -17.49 9.58
CA GLN A 388 7.88 -16.43 10.39
C GLN A 388 6.49 -16.02 9.88
N ASN A 389 5.67 -17.00 9.54
CA ASN A 389 4.34 -16.83 8.96
C ASN A 389 3.21 -16.77 9.98
N ASP A 390 3.52 -16.71 11.27
CA ASP A 390 2.57 -16.63 12.37
C ASP A 390 2.94 -15.52 13.36
N GLY A 391 1.91 -14.81 13.84
CA GLY A 391 2.03 -13.81 14.89
C GLY A 391 2.89 -12.60 14.53
N TYR A 392 3.24 -11.84 15.54
CA TYR A 392 4.10 -10.66 15.44
C TYR A 392 5.52 -11.01 15.88
N PHE A 393 6.50 -10.53 15.14
CA PHE A 393 7.91 -10.68 15.51
C PHE A 393 8.62 -9.33 15.41
N GLU A 394 9.54 -9.06 16.33
CA GLU A 394 10.38 -7.86 16.34
C GLU A 394 11.69 -8.15 15.60
N ALA A 395 12.03 -7.29 14.65
CA ALA A 395 13.32 -7.29 13.99
C ALA A 395 14.00 -5.93 14.19
N MET A 396 13.86 -5.00 13.26
CA MET A 396 14.48 -3.67 13.34
C MET A 396 13.55 -2.59 13.88
N THR A 397 12.30 -2.91 14.17
CA THR A 397 11.29 -1.97 14.65
C THR A 397 10.80 -2.32 16.04
N SER A 398 10.34 -1.32 16.78
CA SER A 398 9.75 -1.49 18.12
C SER A 398 8.31 -2.01 18.11
N THR A 399 7.64 -2.00 16.95
CA THR A 399 6.23 -2.40 16.81
C THR A 399 6.06 -3.84 16.35
N GLY A 400 7.13 -4.47 15.81
CA GLY A 400 7.09 -5.82 15.27
C GLY A 400 6.38 -5.89 13.89
N TRP A 401 6.53 -7.02 13.23
CA TRP A 401 5.95 -7.32 11.92
C TRP A 401 4.85 -8.37 12.02
N ASP A 402 3.74 -8.17 11.32
CA ASP A 402 2.68 -9.17 11.18
C ASP A 402 3.08 -10.23 10.14
N GLY A 403 3.60 -11.36 10.63
CA GLY A 403 4.08 -12.44 9.76
C GLY A 403 2.99 -12.99 8.83
N GLU A 404 1.75 -13.07 9.30
CA GLU A 404 0.64 -13.56 8.48
C GLU A 404 0.32 -12.59 7.34
N PHE A 405 0.34 -11.28 7.60
CA PHE A 405 0.15 -10.27 6.56
C PHE A 405 1.22 -10.36 5.46
N PHE A 406 2.49 -10.35 5.83
CA PHE A 406 3.59 -10.37 4.87
C PHE A 406 3.64 -11.68 4.07
N HIS A 407 3.35 -12.82 4.71
CA HIS A 407 3.39 -14.11 4.03
C HIS A 407 2.17 -14.37 3.13
N TYR A 408 0.98 -13.89 3.48
CA TYR A 408 -0.23 -14.31 2.77
C TYR A 408 -0.98 -13.19 2.04
N ALA A 409 -0.84 -11.93 2.46
CA ALA A 409 -1.60 -10.83 1.86
C ALA A 409 -0.77 -9.96 0.91
N LEU A 410 0.40 -9.46 1.33
CA LEU A 410 1.12 -8.39 0.63
C LEU A 410 1.38 -8.70 -0.84
N GLY A 411 2.05 -9.81 -1.14
CA GLY A 411 2.39 -10.20 -2.52
C GLY A 411 1.16 -10.42 -3.40
N LYS A 412 0.10 -11.01 -2.83
CA LYS A 412 -1.17 -11.23 -3.56
C LYS A 412 -1.94 -9.93 -3.78
N MET A 413 -1.91 -9.01 -2.82
CA MET A 413 -2.56 -7.71 -2.95
C MET A 413 -1.95 -6.89 -4.10
N GLY A 414 -0.61 -6.84 -4.17
CA GLY A 414 0.09 -6.23 -5.30
C GLY A 414 -0.22 -6.91 -6.63
N ALA A 415 -0.09 -8.24 -6.69
CA ALA A 415 -0.34 -9.01 -7.91
C ALA A 415 -1.79 -8.86 -8.40
N SER A 416 -2.76 -8.92 -7.49
CA SER A 416 -4.18 -8.73 -7.84
C SER A 416 -4.44 -7.37 -8.43
N LEU A 417 -3.86 -6.31 -7.88
CA LEU A 417 -3.97 -4.97 -8.46
C LEU A 417 -3.34 -4.92 -9.87
N GLY A 418 -2.16 -5.54 -10.06
CA GLY A 418 -1.50 -5.64 -11.36
C GLY A 418 -2.37 -6.33 -12.42
N ASN A 419 -3.04 -7.43 -12.04
CA ASN A 419 -3.89 -8.22 -12.92
C ASN A 419 -5.24 -7.54 -13.22
N LEU A 420 -5.85 -6.89 -12.21
CA LEU A 420 -7.23 -6.43 -12.27
C LEU A 420 -7.37 -4.96 -12.71
N ASP A 421 -6.32 -4.15 -12.63
CA ASP A 421 -6.32 -2.80 -13.18
C ASP A 421 -5.75 -2.81 -14.61
N PRO A 422 -6.56 -2.49 -15.64
CA PRO A 422 -6.12 -2.56 -17.04
C PRO A 422 -4.94 -1.64 -17.36
N VAL A 423 -4.71 -0.57 -16.59
CA VAL A 423 -3.58 0.35 -16.78
C VAL A 423 -2.25 -0.36 -16.50
N LYS A 424 -2.25 -1.30 -15.58
CA LYS A 424 -1.03 -2.01 -15.12
C LYS A 424 -0.63 -3.17 -16.03
N GLN A 425 -1.54 -3.68 -16.83
CA GLN A 425 -1.28 -4.72 -17.84
C GLN A 425 -0.62 -5.99 -17.27
N GLY A 426 -1.00 -6.41 -16.07
CA GLY A 426 -0.42 -7.57 -15.39
C GLY A 426 0.98 -7.33 -14.82
N ARG A 427 1.45 -6.09 -14.74
CA ARG A 427 2.77 -5.73 -14.20
C ARG A 427 2.67 -5.42 -12.70
N THR A 428 3.44 -6.15 -11.91
CA THR A 428 3.59 -5.92 -10.46
C THR A 428 5.06 -5.92 -10.12
N MET A 429 5.52 -4.84 -9.51
CA MET A 429 6.90 -4.72 -9.04
C MET A 429 6.98 -4.89 -7.51
N CYS A 430 8.13 -5.37 -7.04
CA CYS A 430 8.50 -5.41 -5.64
C CYS A 430 9.88 -4.79 -5.44
N GLU A 431 9.98 -3.78 -4.58
CA GLU A 431 11.25 -3.44 -3.98
C GLU A 431 11.65 -4.56 -3.02
N VAL A 432 12.91 -5.01 -3.07
CA VAL A 432 13.30 -6.25 -2.40
C VAL A 432 14.75 -6.25 -1.94
N PHE A 433 15.05 -6.97 -0.85
CA PHE A 433 16.35 -7.18 -0.23
C PHE A 433 16.86 -6.00 0.63
N GLY A 434 16.17 -4.88 0.66
CA GLY A 434 16.61 -3.69 1.39
C GLY A 434 16.71 -3.91 2.90
N ALA A 435 17.81 -3.44 3.49
CA ALA A 435 18.03 -3.43 4.94
C ALA A 435 17.94 -4.79 5.68
N TYR A 436 18.17 -5.91 4.97
CA TYR A 436 18.34 -7.23 5.59
C TYR A 436 19.74 -7.42 6.20
N GLY A 437 20.64 -6.47 5.99
CA GLY A 437 21.99 -6.49 6.54
C GLY A 437 22.98 -7.32 5.72
N TRP A 438 24.28 -7.20 6.05
CA TRP A 438 25.36 -7.91 5.33
C TRP A 438 25.31 -9.44 5.48
N SER A 439 24.51 -9.95 6.42
CA SER A 439 24.30 -11.41 6.60
C SER A 439 23.28 -11.99 5.62
N GLU A 440 22.55 -11.16 4.89
CA GLU A 440 21.65 -11.64 3.83
C GLU A 440 22.45 -12.34 2.73
N GLY A 441 22.21 -13.64 2.59
CA GLY A 441 22.86 -14.45 1.57
C GLY A 441 21.97 -14.67 0.36
N THR A 442 22.59 -15.06 -0.77
CA THR A 442 21.87 -15.37 -2.01
C THR A 442 20.83 -16.48 -1.86
N LYS A 443 20.94 -17.34 -0.83
CA LYS A 443 19.91 -18.34 -0.50
C LYS A 443 18.62 -17.67 -0.03
N LEU A 444 18.71 -16.70 0.88
CA LEU A 444 17.56 -15.96 1.37
C LEU A 444 16.99 -15.07 0.25
N MET A 445 17.84 -14.37 -0.48
CA MET A 445 17.42 -13.58 -1.65
C MET A 445 16.63 -14.42 -2.67
N LYS A 446 17.08 -15.66 -2.93
CA LYS A 446 16.36 -16.56 -3.81
C LYS A 446 15.01 -16.97 -3.22
N TRP A 447 14.95 -17.26 -1.93
CA TRP A 447 13.71 -17.61 -1.25
C TRP A 447 12.69 -16.45 -1.33
N LEU A 448 13.13 -15.21 -1.08
CA LEU A 448 12.31 -13.99 -1.23
C LEU A 448 11.82 -13.82 -2.69
N THR A 449 12.70 -14.03 -3.64
CA THR A 449 12.36 -14.02 -5.08
C THR A 449 11.25 -15.02 -5.41
N ASP A 450 11.40 -16.27 -4.99
CA ASP A 450 10.43 -17.34 -5.25
C ASP A 450 9.10 -17.06 -4.56
N HIS A 451 9.15 -16.53 -3.34
CA HIS A 451 7.98 -16.14 -2.56
C HIS A 451 7.15 -15.07 -3.31
N MET A 452 7.80 -14.07 -3.90
CA MET A 452 7.13 -13.04 -4.68
C MET A 452 6.61 -13.56 -6.02
N LEU A 453 7.43 -14.29 -6.76
CA LEU A 453 7.06 -14.83 -8.07
C LEU A 453 5.84 -15.75 -8.01
N VAL A 454 5.78 -16.66 -7.00
CA VAL A 454 4.66 -17.61 -6.85
C VAL A 454 3.34 -16.92 -6.45
N ARG A 455 3.40 -15.65 -6.08
CA ARG A 455 2.22 -14.81 -5.79
C ARG A 455 1.84 -13.88 -6.96
N GLY A 456 2.65 -13.87 -8.04
CA GLY A 456 2.37 -13.14 -9.25
C GLY A 456 3.14 -11.82 -9.41
N VAL A 457 4.09 -11.51 -8.52
CA VAL A 457 5.04 -10.40 -8.73
C VAL A 457 5.99 -10.78 -9.86
N ASN A 458 6.21 -9.88 -10.82
CA ASN A 458 6.98 -10.18 -12.03
C ASN A 458 7.97 -9.07 -12.44
N HIS A 459 8.14 -8.04 -11.63
CA HIS A 459 9.17 -7.02 -11.77
C HIS A 459 9.83 -6.79 -10.41
N PHE A 460 11.12 -6.46 -10.41
CA PHE A 460 11.87 -6.33 -9.17
C PHE A 460 12.78 -5.10 -9.17
N VAL A 461 12.83 -4.46 -8.01
CA VAL A 461 13.72 -3.34 -7.69
C VAL A 461 14.66 -3.77 -6.55
N PRO A 462 15.77 -4.48 -6.86
CA PRO A 462 16.72 -4.86 -5.83
C PRO A 462 17.36 -3.64 -5.15
N HIS A 463 17.31 -3.60 -3.84
CA HIS A 463 17.88 -2.56 -2.99
C HIS A 463 19.16 -3.08 -2.32
N ALA A 464 20.41 -2.57 -2.63
CA ALA A 464 20.69 -1.59 -3.65
C ALA A 464 22.18 -1.68 -4.13
N PHE A 465 22.50 -0.91 -5.16
CA PHE A 465 23.86 -0.58 -5.52
C PHE A 465 24.20 0.81 -4.95
N SER A 466 24.94 0.87 -3.85
CA SER A 466 25.50 2.12 -3.32
C SER A 466 26.85 2.40 -3.94
N MET A 467 27.04 3.62 -4.45
CA MET A 467 28.33 4.09 -4.96
C MET A 467 29.22 4.71 -3.87
N ASN A 468 28.68 4.84 -2.64
CA ASN A 468 29.41 5.36 -1.49
C ASN A 468 30.62 4.50 -1.11
N ASP A 469 31.54 5.07 -0.32
CA ASP A 469 32.73 4.37 0.18
C ASP A 469 32.36 3.19 1.09
N PHE A 470 33.08 2.08 0.94
CA PHE A 470 32.92 0.91 1.80
C PHE A 470 33.68 1.08 3.13
N PRO A 471 33.10 0.71 4.30
CA PRO A 471 31.73 0.17 4.49
C PRO A 471 30.68 1.27 4.53
N ASP A 472 29.66 1.16 3.70
CA ASP A 472 28.48 1.98 3.80
C ASP A 472 27.48 1.33 4.79
N ALA A 473 27.05 2.10 5.79
CA ALA A 473 26.12 1.63 6.82
C ALA A 473 24.65 1.85 6.48
N ASP A 474 24.34 2.57 5.39
CA ASP A 474 22.97 2.83 5.00
C ASP A 474 22.34 1.57 4.40
N CYS A 475 21.39 1.00 5.11
CA CYS A 475 20.51 -0.09 4.69
C CYS A 475 21.18 -1.23 3.86
N PRO A 476 22.27 -1.88 4.31
CA PRO A 476 22.88 -2.99 3.58
C PRO A 476 21.89 -4.18 3.41
N PRO A 477 22.11 -5.09 2.42
CA PRO A 477 23.36 -5.31 1.70
C PRO A 477 23.52 -4.44 0.45
N HIS A 478 24.77 -4.12 0.09
CA HIS A 478 25.09 -3.49 -1.18
C HIS A 478 25.73 -4.51 -2.11
N PHE A 479 25.15 -4.71 -3.31
CA PHE A 479 25.44 -5.90 -4.12
C PHE A 479 26.87 -5.94 -4.67
N TYR A 480 27.47 -4.78 -5.02
CA TYR A 480 28.85 -4.68 -5.49
C TYR A 480 29.81 -4.15 -4.44
N ALA A 481 29.42 -3.08 -3.72
CA ALA A 481 30.17 -2.46 -2.63
C ALA A 481 31.66 -2.23 -2.98
N GLN A 482 31.92 -1.58 -4.09
CA GLN A 482 33.30 -1.33 -4.63
C GLN A 482 34.17 -2.60 -4.75
N GLY A 483 33.53 -3.76 -4.96
CA GLY A 483 34.22 -5.07 -5.06
C GLY A 483 34.41 -5.77 -3.71
N HIS A 484 33.91 -5.23 -2.62
CA HIS A 484 34.03 -5.83 -1.30
C HIS A 484 32.96 -6.89 -0.99
N ASN A 485 31.88 -6.98 -1.76
CA ASN A 485 30.87 -8.02 -1.55
C ASN A 485 31.28 -9.34 -2.23
N PRO A 486 31.68 -10.38 -1.49
CA PRO A 486 32.09 -11.66 -2.06
C PRO A 486 30.96 -12.46 -2.72
N GLN A 487 29.70 -12.08 -2.47
CA GLN A 487 28.52 -12.76 -3.03
C GLN A 487 28.13 -12.21 -4.42
N PHE A 488 28.83 -11.23 -4.98
CA PHE A 488 28.44 -10.59 -6.24
C PHE A 488 28.31 -11.58 -7.41
N GLU A 489 29.19 -12.61 -7.48
CA GLU A 489 29.07 -13.65 -8.51
C GLU A 489 27.81 -14.51 -8.35
N GLY A 490 27.41 -14.82 -7.11
CA GLY A 490 26.14 -15.48 -6.82
C GLY A 490 24.93 -14.59 -7.12
N PHE A 491 25.05 -13.31 -6.84
CA PHE A 491 24.03 -12.32 -7.18
C PHE A 491 23.78 -12.25 -8.70
N LYS A 492 24.81 -12.28 -9.53
CA LYS A 492 24.64 -12.32 -11.00
C LYS A 492 23.82 -13.55 -11.46
N GLN A 493 24.09 -14.72 -10.87
CA GLN A 493 23.32 -15.93 -11.18
C GLN A 493 21.87 -15.79 -10.73
N LEU A 494 21.64 -15.19 -9.56
CA LEU A 494 20.29 -14.95 -9.05
C LEU A 494 19.53 -13.96 -9.95
N MET A 495 20.15 -12.91 -10.44
CA MET A 495 19.51 -11.96 -11.36
C MET A 495 19.10 -12.62 -12.68
N ALA A 496 19.94 -13.49 -13.22
CA ALA A 496 19.56 -14.27 -14.41
C ALA A 496 18.37 -15.21 -14.16
N TYR A 497 18.34 -15.90 -13.00
CA TYR A 497 17.25 -16.74 -12.54
C TYR A 497 15.94 -15.93 -12.40
N MET A 498 15.98 -14.84 -11.65
CA MET A 498 14.86 -13.93 -11.41
C MET A 498 14.27 -13.39 -12.71
N ASN A 499 15.13 -12.91 -13.61
CA ASN A 499 14.69 -12.32 -14.87
C ASN A 499 14.03 -13.36 -15.81
N ARG A 500 14.55 -14.60 -15.85
CA ARG A 500 13.94 -15.69 -16.62
C ARG A 500 12.52 -16.03 -16.15
N LEU A 501 12.32 -16.10 -14.83
CA LEU A 501 11.00 -16.39 -14.27
C LEU A 501 10.06 -15.19 -14.42
N SER A 502 10.53 -13.98 -14.20
CA SER A 502 9.74 -12.77 -14.44
C SER A 502 9.24 -12.67 -15.88
N TYR A 503 10.10 -12.95 -16.85
CA TYR A 503 9.72 -13.04 -18.26
C TYR A 503 8.69 -14.14 -18.51
N LEU A 504 8.84 -15.32 -17.88
CA LEU A 504 7.90 -16.43 -18.04
C LEU A 504 6.51 -16.09 -17.51
N PHE A 505 6.42 -15.33 -16.41
CA PHE A 505 5.17 -14.91 -15.76
C PHE A 505 4.72 -13.49 -16.17
N SER A 506 5.04 -13.04 -17.37
CA SER A 506 4.59 -11.77 -17.96
C SER A 506 3.76 -12.00 -19.22
N ASP A 507 2.95 -11.00 -19.62
CA ASP A 507 2.14 -10.97 -20.85
C ASP A 507 1.13 -12.14 -21.02
N GLY A 508 0.70 -12.72 -19.94
CA GLY A 508 -0.33 -13.76 -19.87
C GLY A 508 -1.39 -13.40 -18.85
N LYS A 509 -2.10 -14.41 -18.35
CA LYS A 509 -3.17 -14.24 -17.36
C LYS A 509 -3.04 -15.23 -16.22
N HIS A 510 -3.12 -14.75 -15.00
CA HIS A 510 -3.31 -15.60 -13.83
C HIS A 510 -4.67 -16.30 -13.89
N GLN A 511 -4.70 -17.57 -13.55
CA GLN A 511 -5.90 -18.41 -13.56
C GLN A 511 -6.43 -18.56 -12.13
N ALA A 512 -7.46 -17.80 -11.79
CA ALA A 512 -8.12 -17.83 -10.49
C ALA A 512 -9.63 -17.76 -10.68
N ASP A 513 -10.36 -18.64 -10.02
CA ASP A 513 -11.83 -18.68 -10.03
C ASP A 513 -12.44 -18.01 -8.79
N ILE A 514 -11.63 -17.72 -7.79
CA ILE A 514 -12.01 -17.15 -6.50
C ILE A 514 -11.57 -15.70 -6.44
N ALA A 515 -12.48 -14.81 -6.04
CA ALA A 515 -12.16 -13.46 -5.60
C ALA A 515 -12.34 -13.35 -4.07
N VAL A 516 -11.46 -12.63 -3.40
CA VAL A 516 -11.55 -12.30 -1.97
C VAL A 516 -11.76 -10.80 -1.83
N LEU A 517 -12.81 -10.38 -1.15
CA LEU A 517 -13.10 -8.96 -0.96
C LEU A 517 -12.06 -8.31 -0.04
N TYR A 518 -11.47 -7.21 -0.48
CA TYR A 518 -10.57 -6.39 0.32
C TYR A 518 -11.30 -5.76 1.51
N HIS A 519 -10.65 -5.71 2.67
CA HIS A 519 -11.31 -5.40 3.94
C HIS A 519 -11.26 -3.93 4.38
N ALA A 520 -10.64 -3.02 3.62
CA ALA A 520 -10.41 -1.65 4.07
C ALA A 520 -11.70 -0.95 4.54
N GLU A 521 -12.74 -1.00 3.71
CA GLU A 521 -14.02 -0.37 4.01
C GLU A 521 -14.73 -1.05 5.21
N ALA A 522 -14.51 -2.33 5.42
CA ALA A 522 -15.02 -3.04 6.58
C ALA A 522 -14.33 -2.59 7.87
N GLU A 523 -13.00 -2.39 7.84
CA GLU A 523 -12.23 -1.84 8.97
C GLU A 523 -12.72 -0.43 9.34
N TRP A 524 -13.01 0.40 8.35
CA TRP A 524 -13.51 1.76 8.61
C TRP A 524 -14.93 1.78 9.20
N ALA A 525 -15.72 0.75 8.89
CA ALA A 525 -17.13 0.66 9.26
C ALA A 525 -17.41 -0.07 10.59
N GLY A 526 -16.44 -0.81 11.13
CA GLY A 526 -16.66 -1.56 12.36
C GLY A 526 -15.74 -2.74 12.59
N ALA A 527 -16.27 -3.80 13.19
CA ALA A 527 -15.52 -5.04 13.37
C ALA A 527 -15.37 -5.77 12.03
N TYR A 528 -14.21 -6.33 11.80
CA TYR A 528 -13.83 -6.93 10.52
C TYR A 528 -12.85 -8.09 10.70
N MET A 529 -12.66 -8.87 9.63
CA MET A 529 -11.60 -9.86 9.51
C MET A 529 -10.59 -9.36 8.46
N PRO A 530 -9.28 -9.31 8.78
CA PRO A 530 -8.26 -8.95 7.82
C PRO A 530 -8.11 -10.02 6.73
N ILE A 531 -7.82 -9.58 5.50
CA ILE A 531 -7.75 -10.47 4.32
C ILE A 531 -6.73 -11.59 4.44
N GLN A 532 -5.63 -11.38 5.17
CA GLN A 532 -4.58 -12.40 5.34
C GLN A 532 -5.10 -13.71 5.94
N LYS A 533 -6.18 -13.66 6.74
CA LYS A 533 -6.79 -14.86 7.30
C LYS A 533 -7.37 -15.76 6.22
N VAL A 534 -8.16 -15.19 5.31
CA VAL A 534 -8.76 -15.91 4.18
C VAL A 534 -7.69 -16.29 3.16
N ALA A 535 -6.75 -15.39 2.87
CA ALA A 535 -5.65 -15.65 1.96
C ALA A 535 -4.80 -16.85 2.42
N ARG A 536 -4.49 -16.95 3.71
CA ARG A 536 -3.79 -18.06 4.31
C ARG A 536 -4.52 -19.38 4.07
N GLU A 537 -5.80 -19.43 4.44
CA GLU A 537 -6.61 -20.66 4.30
C GLU A 537 -6.62 -21.15 2.85
N LEU A 538 -6.80 -20.25 1.88
CA LEU A 538 -6.78 -20.61 0.46
C LEU A 538 -5.40 -21.06 -0.03
N MET A 539 -4.32 -20.33 0.34
CA MET A 539 -2.96 -20.66 -0.12
C MET A 539 -2.44 -21.98 0.46
N GLU A 540 -2.72 -22.27 1.74
CA GLU A 540 -2.29 -23.51 2.40
C GLU A 540 -2.97 -24.76 1.80
N HIS A 541 -4.11 -24.55 1.09
CA HIS A 541 -4.86 -25.59 0.39
C HIS A 541 -4.74 -25.49 -1.16
N GLN A 542 -3.78 -24.74 -1.68
CA GLN A 542 -3.47 -24.56 -3.10
C GLN A 542 -4.66 -24.08 -3.95
N TYR A 543 -5.51 -23.20 -3.39
CA TYR A 543 -6.52 -22.48 -4.17
C TYR A 543 -5.96 -21.16 -4.70
N GLU A 544 -6.17 -20.91 -5.99
CA GLU A 544 -5.83 -19.64 -6.62
C GLU A 544 -6.96 -18.63 -6.46
N PHE A 545 -6.59 -17.40 -6.15
CA PHE A 545 -7.55 -16.32 -5.94
C PHE A 545 -6.95 -14.94 -6.30
N GLU A 546 -7.82 -13.95 -6.47
CA GLU A 546 -7.45 -12.53 -6.54
C GLU A 546 -8.13 -11.75 -5.42
N ILE A 547 -7.47 -10.70 -4.94
CA ILE A 547 -8.04 -9.75 -3.98
C ILE A 547 -8.69 -8.62 -4.77
N VAL A 548 -9.97 -8.33 -4.50
CA VAL A 548 -10.78 -7.35 -5.22
C VAL A 548 -11.26 -6.23 -4.30
N SER A 549 -11.13 -4.97 -4.73
CA SER A 549 -11.66 -3.84 -3.96
C SER A 549 -13.17 -3.71 -4.12
N VAL A 550 -13.81 -2.96 -3.20
CA VAL A 550 -15.24 -2.64 -3.30
C VAL A 550 -15.55 -1.93 -4.62
N GLU A 551 -14.73 -0.99 -5.06
CA GLU A 551 -14.91 -0.29 -6.32
C GLU A 551 -14.89 -1.26 -7.51
N MET A 552 -13.89 -2.14 -7.59
CA MET A 552 -13.83 -3.18 -8.64
C MET A 552 -15.08 -4.07 -8.63
N MET A 553 -15.60 -4.39 -7.45
CA MET A 553 -16.83 -5.16 -7.33
C MET A 553 -18.05 -4.39 -7.83
N LEU A 554 -18.17 -3.10 -7.53
CA LEU A 554 -19.29 -2.27 -7.99
C LEU A 554 -19.30 -2.17 -9.54
N ASP A 555 -18.14 -2.08 -10.17
CA ASP A 555 -17.98 -1.98 -11.61
C ASP A 555 -18.02 -3.33 -12.34
N ALA A 556 -17.87 -4.45 -11.61
CA ALA A 556 -17.81 -5.79 -12.18
C ALA A 556 -19.02 -6.08 -13.09
N GLN A 557 -18.76 -6.61 -14.29
CA GLN A 557 -19.78 -7.15 -15.17
C GLN A 557 -20.09 -8.59 -14.77
N TYR A 558 -21.32 -9.05 -14.95
CA TYR A 558 -21.68 -10.43 -14.61
C TYR A 558 -22.64 -11.04 -15.61
N THR A 559 -22.51 -12.34 -15.77
CA THR A 559 -23.38 -13.21 -16.55
C THR A 559 -23.77 -14.40 -15.69
N ASN A 560 -24.54 -15.34 -16.25
CA ASN A 560 -24.93 -16.53 -15.49
C ASN A 560 -23.70 -17.24 -14.89
N GLN A 561 -23.63 -17.28 -13.53
CA GLN A 561 -22.65 -17.99 -12.73
C GLN A 561 -21.20 -17.45 -12.72
N THR A 562 -20.93 -16.32 -13.40
CA THR A 562 -19.61 -15.69 -13.36
C THR A 562 -19.71 -14.18 -13.30
N PHE A 563 -18.76 -13.54 -12.64
CA PHE A 563 -18.52 -12.09 -12.77
C PHE A 563 -17.11 -11.83 -13.29
N VAL A 564 -16.92 -10.69 -13.94
CA VAL A 564 -15.70 -10.36 -14.66
C VAL A 564 -15.18 -9.00 -14.22
N ILE A 565 -13.88 -8.94 -13.91
CA ILE A 565 -13.11 -7.73 -13.67
C ILE A 565 -11.88 -7.78 -14.59
N ASN A 566 -11.69 -6.78 -15.43
CA ASN A 566 -10.58 -6.72 -16.37
C ASN A 566 -10.28 -8.05 -17.09
N GLU A 567 -11.30 -8.66 -17.71
CA GLU A 567 -11.21 -9.95 -18.42
C GLU A 567 -10.91 -11.18 -17.54
N HIS A 568 -10.77 -11.05 -16.20
CA HIS A 568 -10.68 -12.16 -15.26
C HIS A 568 -12.07 -12.56 -14.81
N ALA A 569 -12.41 -13.84 -14.98
CA ALA A 569 -13.75 -14.38 -14.70
C ALA A 569 -13.73 -15.21 -13.43
N PHE A 570 -14.56 -14.85 -12.47
CA PHE A 570 -14.68 -15.49 -11.14
C PHE A 570 -16.02 -16.21 -11.00
N GLN A 571 -16.03 -17.34 -10.32
CA GLN A 571 -17.23 -18.12 -9.98
C GLN A 571 -17.62 -17.98 -8.51
N THR A 572 -16.64 -17.69 -7.65
CA THR A 572 -16.80 -17.61 -6.20
C THR A 572 -16.28 -16.26 -5.69
N LEU A 573 -17.06 -15.61 -4.86
CA LEU A 573 -16.63 -14.45 -4.07
C LEU A 573 -16.63 -14.83 -2.59
N VAL A 574 -15.47 -14.71 -1.95
CA VAL A 574 -15.29 -14.89 -0.51
C VAL A 574 -15.23 -13.51 0.17
N ILE A 575 -16.06 -13.32 1.17
CA ILE A 575 -16.17 -12.08 1.91
C ILE A 575 -15.66 -12.32 3.33
N PRO A 576 -14.47 -11.79 3.71
CA PRO A 576 -14.02 -11.79 5.10
C PRO A 576 -15.07 -11.11 5.99
N TYR A 577 -15.19 -11.52 7.24
CA TYR A 577 -16.17 -10.93 8.15
C TYR A 577 -16.16 -9.40 8.14
N ALA A 578 -17.33 -8.82 8.02
CA ALA A 578 -17.56 -7.38 8.06
C ALA A 578 -18.87 -7.11 8.85
N GLU A 579 -18.77 -6.31 9.90
CA GLU A 579 -19.95 -5.95 10.71
C GLU A 579 -20.95 -5.13 9.89
N ARG A 580 -20.43 -4.18 9.09
CA ARG A 580 -21.22 -3.25 8.26
C ARG A 580 -20.70 -3.16 6.85
N MET A 581 -21.60 -2.91 5.92
CA MET A 581 -21.26 -2.63 4.51
C MET A 581 -22.13 -1.49 3.98
N SER A 582 -21.66 -0.85 2.90
CA SER A 582 -22.45 0.18 2.21
C SER A 582 -23.63 -0.41 1.42
N ASP A 583 -24.73 0.34 1.31
CA ASP A 583 -25.89 -0.04 0.52
C ASP A 583 -25.57 -0.42 -0.93
N PRO A 584 -24.72 0.34 -1.66
CA PRO A 584 -24.35 -0.04 -3.03
C PRO A 584 -23.69 -1.42 -3.10
N LEU A 585 -22.81 -1.75 -2.16
CA LEU A 585 -22.16 -3.05 -2.12
C LEU A 585 -23.16 -4.16 -1.84
N ILE A 586 -24.03 -4.01 -0.84
CA ILE A 586 -25.06 -5.01 -0.50
C ILE A 586 -25.98 -5.28 -1.70
N LYS A 587 -26.43 -4.24 -2.41
CA LYS A 587 -27.22 -4.38 -3.62
C LYS A 587 -26.49 -5.14 -4.71
N LYS A 588 -25.21 -4.82 -4.92
CA LYS A 588 -24.37 -5.51 -5.92
C LYS A 588 -24.22 -6.99 -5.58
N LEU A 589 -23.93 -7.32 -4.32
CA LEU A 589 -23.78 -8.70 -3.84
C LEU A 589 -25.09 -9.48 -4.03
N THR A 590 -26.24 -8.87 -3.71
CA THR A 590 -27.55 -9.47 -3.94
C THR A 590 -27.78 -9.80 -5.42
N ALA A 591 -27.50 -8.87 -6.32
CA ALA A 591 -27.62 -9.08 -7.76
C ALA A 591 -26.70 -10.19 -8.30
N LEU A 592 -25.47 -10.27 -7.77
CA LEU A 592 -24.52 -11.34 -8.11
C LEU A 592 -25.05 -12.71 -7.63
N ALA A 593 -25.54 -12.79 -6.39
CA ALA A 593 -26.10 -14.02 -5.83
C ALA A 593 -27.35 -14.49 -6.61
N GLU A 594 -28.25 -13.58 -7.00
CA GLU A 594 -29.41 -13.87 -7.85
C GLU A 594 -29.01 -14.41 -9.24
N SER A 595 -27.85 -14.01 -9.75
CA SER A 595 -27.34 -14.53 -11.03
C SER A 595 -26.66 -15.90 -10.91
N GLY A 596 -26.60 -16.49 -9.70
CA GLY A 596 -26.06 -17.82 -9.43
C GLY A 596 -24.56 -17.86 -9.15
N ILE A 597 -23.92 -16.72 -8.91
CA ILE A 597 -22.55 -16.60 -8.42
C ILE A 597 -22.52 -17.06 -6.98
N GLN A 598 -21.56 -17.89 -6.61
CA GLN A 598 -21.36 -18.32 -5.25
C GLN A 598 -20.77 -17.16 -4.42
N ILE A 599 -21.44 -16.78 -3.34
CA ILE A 599 -20.94 -15.82 -2.36
C ILE A 599 -20.86 -16.47 -1.00
N ILE A 600 -19.70 -16.41 -0.37
CA ILE A 600 -19.43 -17.02 0.93
C ILE A 600 -19.01 -15.93 1.90
N PHE A 601 -19.79 -15.76 2.97
CA PHE A 601 -19.42 -14.92 4.11
C PHE A 601 -18.65 -15.77 5.13
N ILE A 602 -17.54 -15.24 5.61
CA ILE A 602 -16.71 -15.92 6.61
C ILE A 602 -17.19 -15.53 8.01
N GLU A 603 -17.39 -16.53 8.87
CA GLU A 603 -17.87 -16.49 10.25
C GLU A 603 -19.33 -16.07 10.38
N GLU A 604 -19.68 -14.86 9.97
CA GLU A 604 -21.02 -14.31 10.12
C GLU A 604 -21.43 -13.49 8.88
N MET A 605 -22.74 -13.41 8.69
CA MET A 605 -23.34 -12.50 7.71
C MET A 605 -23.16 -11.04 8.16
N VAL A 606 -23.11 -10.10 7.23
CA VAL A 606 -23.14 -8.66 7.53
C VAL A 606 -24.38 -8.31 8.39
N LYS A 607 -24.16 -7.58 9.48
CA LYS A 607 -25.23 -7.29 10.47
C LYS A 607 -26.14 -6.15 10.06
N GLU A 608 -25.57 -5.10 9.48
CA GLU A 608 -26.32 -3.90 9.11
C GLU A 608 -25.64 -3.14 7.96
N SER A 609 -26.41 -2.33 7.27
CA SER A 609 -25.93 -1.38 6.28
C SER A 609 -25.46 -0.08 6.95
N LEU A 610 -24.50 0.63 6.34
CA LEU A 610 -24.03 1.93 6.81
C LEU A 610 -25.07 3.04 6.60
N GLU A 611 -25.86 2.96 5.54
CA GLU A 611 -26.91 3.90 5.24
C GLU A 611 -28.24 3.42 5.88
N GLU A 612 -29.17 4.34 6.08
CA GLU A 612 -30.49 4.01 6.66
C GLU A 612 -31.51 3.58 5.61
N THR A 613 -31.15 3.67 4.34
CA THR A 613 -32.07 3.48 3.22
C THR A 613 -32.33 2.02 2.88
N LEU A 614 -31.45 1.10 3.26
CA LEU A 614 -31.57 -0.31 2.92
C LEU A 614 -32.60 -1.00 3.83
N LEU A 615 -33.63 -1.53 3.21
CA LEU A 615 -34.68 -2.24 3.91
C LEU A 615 -34.12 -3.58 4.43
N SER A 616 -34.52 -3.97 5.64
CA SER A 616 -34.23 -5.29 6.24
C SER A 616 -34.59 -6.48 5.33
N HIS A 617 -35.43 -6.25 4.32
CA HIS A 617 -35.77 -7.23 3.30
C HIS A 617 -34.59 -7.61 2.40
N GLU A 618 -33.78 -6.63 1.94
CA GLU A 618 -32.65 -6.89 1.03
C GLU A 618 -31.54 -7.66 1.76
N LEU A 619 -31.24 -7.33 3.00
CA LEU A 619 -30.31 -8.13 3.82
C LEU A 619 -30.79 -9.58 4.01
N ARG A 620 -32.11 -9.78 4.28
CA ARG A 620 -32.65 -11.12 4.36
C ARG A 620 -32.66 -11.87 3.04
N LEU A 621 -32.77 -11.17 1.92
CA LEU A 621 -32.66 -11.79 0.60
C LEU A 621 -31.22 -12.25 0.35
N LEU A 622 -30.25 -11.40 0.61
CA LEU A 622 -28.84 -11.73 0.51
C LEU A 622 -28.48 -12.94 1.38
N ASP A 623 -28.91 -12.96 2.65
CA ASP A 623 -28.70 -14.09 3.58
C ASP A 623 -29.27 -15.43 3.06
N ARG A 624 -30.38 -15.41 2.34
CA ARG A 624 -30.97 -16.63 1.75
C ARG A 624 -30.25 -17.12 0.50
N LEU A 625 -29.56 -16.25 -0.19
CA LEU A 625 -28.92 -16.52 -1.48
C LEU A 625 -27.44 -16.85 -1.33
N THR A 626 -26.87 -16.64 -0.15
CA THR A 626 -25.44 -16.77 0.11
C THR A 626 -25.16 -17.84 1.17
N GLU A 627 -23.90 -18.19 1.32
CA GLU A 627 -23.42 -19.18 2.29
C GLU A 627 -22.65 -18.48 3.41
N VAL A 628 -22.76 -18.96 4.64
CA VAL A 628 -21.95 -18.56 5.78
C VAL A 628 -21.12 -19.75 6.22
N THR A 629 -19.82 -19.58 6.30
CA THR A 629 -18.89 -20.68 6.59
C THR A 629 -17.83 -20.21 7.60
N PRO A 630 -17.54 -20.99 8.64
CA PRO A 630 -16.35 -20.75 9.47
C PRO A 630 -15.07 -20.76 8.63
N LEU A 631 -14.11 -19.90 8.96
CA LEU A 631 -12.85 -19.82 8.21
C LEU A 631 -12.17 -21.19 8.08
N THR A 632 -12.11 -21.96 9.16
CA THR A 632 -11.48 -23.28 9.18
C THR A 632 -12.18 -24.36 8.35
N ALA A 633 -13.37 -24.09 7.85
CA ALA A 633 -14.16 -24.99 7.01
C ALA A 633 -14.29 -24.49 5.57
N LEU A 634 -13.67 -23.38 5.23
CA LEU A 634 -13.77 -22.76 3.90
C LEU A 634 -13.33 -23.71 2.79
N THR A 635 -12.21 -24.39 2.99
CA THR A 635 -11.62 -25.29 1.99
C THR A 635 -12.11 -26.72 2.10
N ASP A 636 -12.63 -27.15 3.27
CA ASP A 636 -13.08 -28.51 3.53
C ASP A 636 -14.54 -28.76 3.13
N ASN A 637 -15.44 -27.84 3.42
CA ASN A 637 -16.89 -28.07 3.39
C ASN A 637 -17.67 -27.15 2.46
N ALA A 638 -17.14 -25.99 2.08
CA ALA A 638 -17.89 -24.97 1.33
C ALA A 638 -18.16 -25.37 -0.13
N GLY A 639 -17.49 -26.42 -0.64
CA GLY A 639 -17.65 -26.83 -2.02
C GLY A 639 -17.35 -25.67 -2.98
N LEU A 640 -16.21 -24.99 -2.77
CA LEU A 640 -15.79 -23.85 -3.58
C LEU A 640 -15.94 -24.16 -5.06
N LYS A 641 -16.72 -23.34 -5.77
CA LYS A 641 -16.89 -23.47 -7.21
C LYS A 641 -15.63 -22.96 -7.90
N VAL A 642 -14.82 -23.90 -8.32
CA VAL A 642 -13.63 -23.67 -9.14
C VAL A 642 -13.69 -24.61 -10.34
N ARG A 643 -13.24 -24.11 -11.51
CA ARG A 643 -13.21 -24.93 -12.74
C ARG A 643 -12.20 -26.03 -12.63
N ASP A 644 -10.99 -25.65 -12.25
CA ASP A 644 -9.85 -26.56 -12.18
C ASP A 644 -8.90 -26.14 -11.06
N ARG A 645 -8.29 -27.09 -10.37
CA ARG A 645 -7.29 -26.86 -9.34
C ARG A 645 -6.17 -27.87 -9.36
N LEU A 646 -5.06 -27.55 -8.71
CA LEU A 646 -4.03 -28.54 -8.39
C LEU A 646 -4.56 -29.52 -7.33
N GLU A 647 -4.56 -30.80 -7.64
CA GLU A 647 -4.87 -31.85 -6.67
C GLU A 647 -3.58 -32.53 -6.20
N THR A 648 -3.41 -32.63 -4.90
CA THR A 648 -2.23 -33.25 -4.27
C THR A 648 -2.60 -34.51 -3.49
N SER A 649 -1.71 -35.50 -3.45
CA SER A 649 -1.95 -36.77 -2.77
C SER A 649 -2.01 -36.69 -1.24
N LYS A 650 -1.67 -35.54 -0.65
CA LYS A 650 -1.69 -35.24 0.78
C LYS A 650 -1.81 -33.73 1.01
N ALA A 651 -2.17 -33.32 2.21
CA ALA A 651 -2.11 -31.91 2.61
C ALA A 651 -0.66 -31.38 2.59
N LEU A 652 -0.45 -30.19 2.03
CA LEU A 652 0.85 -29.56 1.83
C LEU A 652 0.81 -28.07 2.19
N PRO A 653 0.69 -27.70 3.48
CA PRO A 653 0.47 -26.32 3.90
C PRO A 653 1.62 -25.35 3.56
N TYR A 654 2.81 -25.85 3.27
CA TYR A 654 3.96 -25.04 2.84
C TYR A 654 4.17 -25.02 1.32
N LEU A 655 3.38 -25.77 0.56
CA LEU A 655 3.43 -25.70 -0.89
C LEU A 655 2.65 -24.48 -1.38
N ARG A 656 3.32 -23.60 -2.13
CA ARG A 656 2.66 -22.54 -2.89
C ARG A 656 2.57 -22.93 -4.33
N TYR A 657 1.53 -22.44 -4.96
CA TYR A 657 1.14 -22.79 -6.32
C TYR A 657 0.74 -21.52 -7.06
N TYR A 658 1.09 -21.40 -8.33
CA TYR A 658 0.67 -20.32 -9.21
C TYR A 658 0.40 -20.86 -10.60
N HIS A 659 -0.83 -20.65 -11.10
CA HIS A 659 -1.27 -21.07 -12.42
C HIS A 659 -1.37 -19.88 -13.35
N TYR A 660 -0.59 -19.90 -14.42
CA TYR A 660 -0.49 -18.80 -15.36
C TYR A 660 -0.71 -19.26 -16.80
N GLN A 661 -1.68 -18.64 -17.50
CA GLN A 661 -2.01 -18.93 -18.88
C GLN A 661 -1.23 -17.99 -19.80
N GLN A 662 -0.32 -18.53 -20.59
CA GLN A 662 0.23 -17.92 -21.78
C GLN A 662 -0.74 -18.07 -22.96
N GLN A 663 -0.46 -17.45 -24.12
CA GLN A 663 -1.35 -17.51 -25.28
C GLN A 663 -1.84 -18.92 -25.63
N THR A 664 -0.91 -19.91 -25.64
CA THR A 664 -1.19 -21.29 -26.00
C THR A 664 -0.74 -22.30 -24.95
N ASP A 665 0.00 -21.86 -23.95
CA ASP A 665 0.67 -22.74 -23.00
C ASP A 665 0.24 -22.37 -21.56
N GLU A 666 0.19 -23.39 -20.72
CA GLU A 666 -0.04 -23.24 -19.28
C GLU A 666 1.28 -23.37 -18.56
N VAL A 667 1.49 -22.51 -17.57
CA VAL A 667 2.69 -22.50 -16.73
C VAL A 667 2.27 -22.62 -15.28
N PHE A 668 2.88 -23.59 -14.59
CA PHE A 668 2.62 -23.84 -13.19
C PHE A 668 3.92 -23.62 -12.40
N MET A 669 3.88 -22.74 -11.41
CA MET A 669 4.98 -22.60 -10.46
C MET A 669 4.61 -23.32 -9.17
N LEU A 670 5.53 -24.13 -8.68
CA LEU A 670 5.47 -24.75 -7.36
C LEU A 670 6.63 -24.24 -6.53
N PHE A 671 6.34 -23.77 -5.32
CA PHE A 671 7.36 -23.32 -4.39
C PHE A 671 7.14 -23.93 -3.01
N ASN A 672 8.15 -24.61 -2.49
CA ASN A 672 8.18 -25.09 -1.13
C ASN A 672 8.72 -24.00 -0.21
N GLU A 673 7.86 -23.36 0.57
CA GLU A 673 8.25 -22.31 1.53
C GLU A 673 8.98 -22.84 2.76
N ASN A 674 8.89 -24.15 3.04
CA ASN A 674 9.67 -24.77 4.11
C ASN A 674 11.14 -24.87 3.68
N ASP A 675 12.02 -24.19 4.40
CA ASP A 675 13.46 -24.12 4.09
C ASP A 675 14.27 -25.31 4.65
N SER A 676 13.65 -26.16 5.47
CA SER A 676 14.28 -27.26 6.19
C SER A 676 13.86 -28.66 5.71
N GLU A 677 12.69 -28.78 5.06
CA GLU A 677 12.13 -30.05 4.62
C GLU A 677 11.87 -30.07 3.11
N SER A 678 12.24 -31.15 2.45
CA SER A 678 11.85 -31.37 1.05
C SER A 678 10.47 -32.00 0.97
N LEU A 679 9.71 -31.63 -0.06
CA LEU A 679 8.41 -32.21 -0.34
C LEU A 679 8.50 -33.31 -1.42
N GLN A 680 7.78 -34.40 -1.18
CA GLN A 680 7.56 -35.45 -2.19
C GLN A 680 6.08 -35.81 -2.20
N PHE A 681 5.43 -35.70 -3.35
CA PHE A 681 4.00 -35.95 -3.51
C PHE A 681 3.62 -36.26 -4.95
N GLN A 682 2.42 -36.79 -5.14
CA GLN A 682 1.80 -36.93 -6.45
C GLN A 682 0.82 -35.78 -6.67
N ALA A 683 0.78 -35.23 -7.89
CA ALA A 683 -0.06 -34.14 -8.27
C ALA A 683 -0.82 -34.39 -9.58
N VAL A 684 -2.08 -33.92 -9.63
CA VAL A 684 -2.84 -33.80 -10.86
C VAL A 684 -2.97 -32.29 -11.15
N PHE A 685 -2.40 -31.89 -12.27
CA PHE A 685 -2.47 -30.50 -12.71
C PHE A 685 -3.72 -30.26 -13.56
N PRO A 686 -4.32 -29.06 -13.49
CA PRO A 686 -5.46 -28.70 -14.31
C PRO A 686 -5.05 -28.42 -15.77
N SER A 687 -4.54 -29.42 -16.45
CA SER A 687 -4.14 -29.36 -17.86
C SER A 687 -4.29 -30.72 -18.55
N GLU A 688 -4.84 -30.69 -19.74
CA GLU A 688 -4.92 -31.87 -20.62
C GLU A 688 -3.60 -32.16 -21.37
N LYS A 689 -2.65 -31.20 -21.31
CA LYS A 689 -1.36 -31.30 -22.01
C LYS A 689 -0.30 -31.98 -21.15
N PRO A 690 0.60 -32.76 -21.76
CA PRO A 690 1.72 -33.32 -21.02
C PRO A 690 2.64 -32.22 -20.51
N LEU A 691 3.08 -32.34 -19.25
CA LEU A 691 3.95 -31.37 -18.59
C LEU A 691 5.42 -31.71 -18.82
N VAL A 692 6.23 -30.66 -18.83
CA VAL A 692 7.68 -30.65 -18.80
C VAL A 692 8.16 -29.68 -17.73
N GLN A 693 9.18 -30.06 -16.98
CA GLN A 693 9.80 -29.19 -15.99
C GLN A 693 10.79 -28.24 -16.66
N TYR A 694 10.71 -26.97 -16.35
CA TYR A 694 11.73 -25.98 -16.68
C TYR A 694 12.60 -25.71 -15.44
N ASP A 695 13.91 -25.88 -15.59
CA ASP A 695 14.90 -25.50 -14.59
C ASP A 695 15.45 -24.10 -14.92
N PRO A 696 15.06 -23.05 -14.18
CA PRO A 696 15.47 -21.69 -14.49
C PRO A 696 16.90 -21.36 -14.05
N ILE A 697 17.54 -22.16 -13.19
CA ILE A 697 18.96 -22.00 -12.84
C ILE A 697 19.82 -22.46 -14.00
N GLU A 698 19.57 -23.68 -14.49
CA GLU A 698 20.33 -24.28 -15.60
C GLU A 698 19.82 -23.84 -16.98
N ASN A 699 18.68 -23.14 -17.06
CA ASN A 699 17.97 -22.77 -18.29
C ASN A 699 17.73 -23.99 -19.20
N LYS A 700 17.16 -25.06 -18.64
CA LYS A 700 16.94 -26.33 -19.34
C LYS A 700 15.57 -26.93 -19.07
N LEU A 701 15.10 -27.72 -20.03
CA LEU A 701 13.92 -28.56 -19.84
C LEU A 701 14.33 -29.96 -19.33
N LYS A 702 13.56 -30.45 -18.37
CA LYS A 702 13.71 -31.79 -17.78
C LYS A 702 12.38 -32.56 -17.89
N PRO A 703 12.40 -33.89 -18.16
CA PRO A 703 11.18 -34.67 -18.13
C PRO A 703 10.62 -34.78 -16.71
N VAL A 704 9.30 -34.86 -16.60
CA VAL A 704 8.61 -35.12 -15.32
C VAL A 704 8.03 -36.55 -15.37
N SER A 705 8.14 -37.25 -14.26
CA SER A 705 7.59 -38.62 -14.16
C SER A 705 6.06 -38.58 -14.11
N TYR A 706 5.40 -39.24 -15.05
CA TYR A 706 3.94 -39.40 -15.10
C TYR A 706 3.54 -40.85 -14.99
N LYS A 707 2.76 -41.19 -13.98
CA LYS A 707 2.30 -42.57 -13.72
C LYS A 707 0.88 -42.55 -13.16
N ASN A 708 0.05 -43.48 -13.62
CA ASN A 708 -1.31 -43.70 -13.08
C ASN A 708 -2.19 -42.45 -13.02
N GLY A 709 -2.05 -41.54 -13.99
CA GLY A 709 -2.88 -40.31 -14.04
C GLY A 709 -2.34 -39.12 -13.24
N SER A 710 -1.17 -39.23 -12.60
CA SER A 710 -0.56 -38.17 -11.82
C SER A 710 0.92 -37.94 -12.11
N TYR A 711 1.42 -36.79 -11.80
CA TYR A 711 2.85 -36.43 -11.87
C TYR A 711 3.51 -36.64 -10.50
N GLU A 712 4.72 -37.17 -10.50
CA GLU A 712 5.54 -37.33 -9.30
C GLU A 712 6.44 -36.08 -9.14
N ILE A 713 6.26 -35.38 -8.04
CA ILE A 713 6.97 -34.11 -7.72
C ILE A 713 7.90 -34.33 -6.54
N HIS A 714 9.16 -33.87 -6.68
CA HIS A 714 10.22 -33.97 -5.67
C HIS A 714 10.80 -32.63 -5.33
#